data_a70b37248c2d91ecd20d25159f519cdf
#
_entry.id   a70b37248c2d91ecd20d25159f519cdf
#
_cell.length_a   1.000
_cell.length_b   1.000
_cell.length_c   1.000
_cell.angle_alpha   90.00
_cell.angle_beta   90.00
_cell.angle_gamma   90.00
#
_symmetry.space_group_name_H-M   'P 1'
#
loop_
_entity.id
_entity.type
_entity.pdbx_description
1 polymer ?
#
loop_
_entity_poly.entity_id
_entity_poly.type
_entity_poly.pdbx_seq_one_letter_code
_entity_poly.pdbx_strand_id
1 'polypeptide(L)'
;MNKYDLNMPEEELKINVANDFFATFDNTKKIGKIDFCVAVLLPKNQPDIENFPLSSLLWAEAKKGNSKDILESIIQLIFTIGKAKTFNNYIPPKFLGAFDAEKILFIPYKHFLETFYKSDFNWNVTASDHTTKEFQQLKKELEKVITTEQFLFNYIENEAELKAFISKNFAYTLDENGFYRIEIDETNYVSIYHRWLKNVKPTIDIVWEKIPKKMTLEADFFIADILAENHITKNAEQLKVKLKTDNYQLHYFEYESDFDKYTELNFKATLTAVFADEQKAYLKFWQIYKRPPNESVRNYILSRRDLLIPQEVRERKGAFYTPEIWVKKSHEYLEKSFGKDWQENYYIWDCCAGTGNLLKGLTNKQNIFASTLDQPEVDYIKSDNFLYSDNVFQFDFLNDDLSSDKVPNKLKNILENAELRKKLIILINPPYAEATSAKAITNSGKTKAKVAKDNATYQKYKSILSSASNELFAQFFIRIYKEFDGCKLASFSTLKYTNSENFKTFRETFKAEFKKGFMIPANTFDNVFGEFPIGFLIWDTNNKKNIKKISLDVFDSKGKIYQNEKKKSLYANKKLKINNWRSTFANKNDLSKQLALIVGASSDMKQSSILVIQSKEKARYCLNITEQNIINFCIYFAVRRSIKHTWINHNDQFLFPNNKWKNDFIFQINCLIYSIFHNKNCIKSNEYTNHFIPFTPEQMGINKDIESRFMVDFIVDFKKQHNMQKFSPEAELVLEKALNLYKYYHQQKNTDTNASFYDIRGYFQGFKNGKMNSKSNDEKYNNLISELRLAQEKLAQVIIPKIYEYGFLEE
;
A
#
# COMPACT_ATOMS: atom_id res chain seq x y z
N MET A 1 -24.84 36.12 -14.29
CA MET A 1 -24.26 36.02 -15.66
C MET A 1 -22.91 35.34 -15.47
N ASN A 2 -22.56 34.34 -16.23
CA ASN A 2 -21.24 33.73 -16.07
C ASN A 2 -20.19 34.51 -16.83
N LYS A 3 -18.93 34.51 -16.39
CA LYS A 3 -17.82 35.18 -17.10
C LYS A 3 -17.54 34.54 -18.46
N TYR A 4 -17.66 33.18 -18.51
CA TYR A 4 -17.53 32.42 -19.75
C TYR A 4 -18.85 31.70 -20.09
N ASP A 5 -19.12 31.53 -21.39
CA ASP A 5 -20.31 30.80 -21.84
C ASP A 5 -20.18 29.30 -21.42
N LEU A 6 -21.23 28.76 -20.82
CA LEU A 6 -21.29 27.35 -20.44
C LEU A 6 -21.19 26.38 -21.63
N ASN A 7 -21.50 26.85 -22.82
CA ASN A 7 -21.37 26.05 -24.05
C ASN A 7 -20.01 26.18 -24.72
N MET A 8 -19.15 27.07 -24.24
CA MET A 8 -17.82 27.33 -24.79
C MET A 8 -17.02 26.02 -24.93
N PRO A 9 -16.36 25.77 -26.06
CA PRO A 9 -15.44 24.65 -26.19
C PRO A 9 -14.30 24.73 -25.17
N GLU A 10 -13.87 23.56 -24.67
CA GLU A 10 -12.85 23.47 -23.64
C GLU A 10 -11.52 24.15 -24.05
N GLU A 11 -11.10 24.02 -25.31
CA GLU A 11 -9.88 24.69 -25.80
C GLU A 11 -10.01 26.20 -25.80
N GLU A 12 -11.17 26.76 -26.13
CA GLU A 12 -11.43 28.18 -26.09
C GLU A 12 -11.46 28.70 -24.64
N LEU A 13 -12.04 27.93 -23.72
CA LEU A 13 -12.04 28.24 -22.29
C LEU A 13 -10.59 28.30 -21.75
N LYS A 14 -9.73 27.34 -22.11
CA LYS A 14 -8.30 27.36 -21.74
C LYS A 14 -7.60 28.65 -22.16
N ILE A 15 -7.84 29.08 -23.41
CA ILE A 15 -7.26 30.30 -23.98
C ILE A 15 -7.75 31.54 -23.22
N ASN A 16 -9.03 31.63 -22.93
CA ASN A 16 -9.63 32.78 -22.25
C ASN A 16 -9.14 32.87 -20.80
N VAL A 17 -9.11 31.74 -20.06
CA VAL A 17 -8.58 31.69 -18.69
C VAL A 17 -7.08 32.06 -18.67
N ALA A 18 -6.30 31.58 -19.66
CA ALA A 18 -4.89 31.93 -19.79
C ALA A 18 -4.69 33.45 -20.00
N ASN A 19 -5.45 34.05 -20.91
CA ASN A 19 -5.36 35.48 -21.21
C ASN A 19 -5.81 36.36 -20.03
N ASP A 20 -6.90 35.97 -19.33
CA ASP A 20 -7.48 36.79 -18.29
C ASP A 20 -6.67 36.75 -16.97
N PHE A 21 -6.05 35.62 -16.67
CA PHE A 21 -5.44 35.40 -15.36
C PHE A 21 -3.95 35.06 -15.39
N PHE A 22 -3.44 34.53 -16.50
CA PHE A 22 -2.07 34.02 -16.60
C PHE A 22 -1.26 34.65 -17.75
N ALA A 23 -1.63 35.81 -18.26
CA ALA A 23 -0.97 36.48 -19.37
C ALA A 23 0.52 36.83 -19.10
N THR A 24 0.92 36.98 -17.83
CA THR A 24 2.30 37.31 -17.43
C THR A 24 3.19 36.07 -17.26
N PHE A 25 2.67 34.89 -17.52
CA PHE A 25 3.36 33.60 -17.40
C PHE A 25 3.45 32.91 -18.78
N ASP A 26 4.30 31.88 -18.88
CA ASP A 26 4.32 31.00 -20.04
C ASP A 26 3.18 29.96 -19.92
N ASN A 27 2.14 30.12 -20.71
CA ASN A 27 0.98 29.21 -20.79
C ASN A 27 0.94 28.46 -22.12
N THR A 28 2.01 28.52 -22.93
CA THR A 28 2.09 27.92 -24.27
C THR A 28 2.61 26.49 -24.26
N LYS A 29 3.23 26.05 -23.18
CA LYS A 29 3.90 24.77 -23.08
C LYS A 29 2.91 23.64 -22.73
N LYS A 30 3.13 22.48 -23.34
CA LYS A 30 2.37 21.25 -23.07
C LYS A 30 3.23 20.24 -22.31
N ILE A 31 2.66 19.62 -21.29
CA ILE A 31 3.32 18.59 -20.49
C ILE A 31 2.52 17.29 -20.62
N GLY A 32 3.00 16.39 -21.45
CA GLY A 32 2.37 15.10 -21.65
C GLY A 32 0.89 15.22 -22.03
N LYS A 33 0.01 14.68 -21.20
CA LYS A 33 -1.46 14.71 -21.37
C LYS A 33 -2.16 15.68 -20.41
N ILE A 34 -1.44 16.62 -19.81
CA ILE A 34 -2.02 17.64 -18.94
C ILE A 34 -2.68 18.70 -19.80
N ASP A 35 -3.92 19.01 -19.50
CA ASP A 35 -4.76 19.89 -20.33
C ASP A 35 -4.29 21.33 -20.33
N PHE A 36 -3.83 21.82 -19.18
CA PHE A 36 -3.44 23.21 -19.00
C PHE A 36 -2.20 23.31 -18.13
N CYS A 37 -1.22 24.10 -18.56
CA CYS A 37 0.04 24.31 -17.84
C CYS A 37 0.36 25.80 -17.79
N VAL A 38 0.74 26.28 -16.62
CA VAL A 38 1.31 27.61 -16.41
C VAL A 38 2.73 27.45 -15.89
N ALA A 39 3.69 28.11 -16.53
CA ALA A 39 5.10 28.03 -16.16
C ALA A 39 5.71 29.43 -16.00
N VAL A 40 6.90 29.48 -15.42
CA VAL A 40 7.69 30.70 -15.31
C VAL A 40 8.05 31.18 -16.70
N LEU A 41 7.80 32.48 -16.98
CA LEU A 41 8.29 33.13 -18.18
C LEU A 41 9.77 33.50 -17.95
N LEU A 42 10.67 32.80 -18.64
CA LEU A 42 12.10 33.03 -18.46
C LEU A 42 12.50 34.42 -18.98
N PRO A 43 13.44 35.10 -18.31
CA PRO A 43 14.02 36.36 -18.76
C PRO A 43 14.65 36.23 -20.16
N LYS A 44 14.58 37.29 -20.98
CA LYS A 44 15.17 37.31 -22.33
C LYS A 44 16.69 37.08 -22.34
N ASN A 45 17.36 37.48 -21.26
CA ASN A 45 18.80 37.33 -21.07
C ASN A 45 19.16 36.03 -20.33
N GLN A 46 18.19 35.16 -20.05
CA GLN A 46 18.46 33.85 -19.44
C GLN A 46 19.49 33.10 -20.30
N PRO A 47 20.57 32.55 -19.72
CA PRO A 47 21.52 31.73 -20.47
C PRO A 47 20.79 30.63 -21.23
N ASP A 48 21.10 30.47 -22.51
CA ASP A 48 20.59 29.37 -23.33
C ASP A 48 21.21 28.07 -22.86
N ILE A 49 20.65 27.52 -21.81
CA ILE A 49 21.02 26.23 -21.25
C ILE A 49 20.14 25.20 -21.95
N GLU A 50 20.77 24.50 -22.91
CA GLU A 50 20.13 23.36 -23.57
C GLU A 50 19.49 22.43 -22.56
N ASN A 51 18.19 22.14 -22.75
CA ASN A 51 17.39 21.36 -21.82
C ASN A 51 17.08 22.03 -20.45
N PHE A 52 17.03 23.39 -20.39
CA PHE A 52 16.50 24.04 -19.20
C PHE A 52 15.10 23.48 -18.91
N PRO A 53 14.84 22.92 -17.70
CA PRO A 53 13.57 22.29 -17.42
C PRO A 53 12.46 23.34 -17.30
N LEU A 54 11.29 23.01 -17.85
CA LEU A 54 10.12 23.85 -17.68
C LEU A 54 9.77 23.93 -16.18
N SER A 55 9.84 25.11 -15.60
CA SER A 55 9.45 25.35 -14.21
C SER A 55 7.96 25.63 -14.15
N SER A 56 7.16 24.60 -13.92
CA SER A 56 5.71 24.71 -13.85
C SER A 56 5.25 25.32 -12.52
N LEU A 57 4.27 26.20 -12.59
CA LEU A 57 3.59 26.80 -11.44
C LEU A 57 2.23 26.13 -11.20
N LEU A 58 1.56 25.72 -12.29
CA LEU A 58 0.26 25.06 -12.28
C LEU A 58 0.19 23.96 -13.33
N TRP A 59 -0.33 22.80 -12.96
CA TRP A 59 -0.88 21.81 -13.86
C TRP A 59 -2.36 21.66 -13.56
N ALA A 60 -3.22 21.80 -14.58
CA ALA A 60 -4.66 21.79 -14.37
C ALA A 60 -5.42 20.95 -15.41
N GLU A 61 -6.56 20.47 -14.99
CA GLU A 61 -7.59 19.82 -15.80
C GLU A 61 -8.66 20.85 -16.13
N ALA A 62 -9.05 20.96 -17.38
CA ALA A 62 -10.13 21.82 -17.84
C ALA A 62 -11.41 21.01 -18.08
N LYS A 63 -12.57 21.62 -17.88
CA LYS A 63 -13.87 20.99 -18.17
C LYS A 63 -14.82 21.97 -18.83
N LYS A 64 -15.56 21.48 -19.80
CA LYS A 64 -16.62 22.25 -20.45
C LYS A 64 -17.80 22.45 -19.50
N GLY A 65 -18.43 23.62 -19.58
CA GLY A 65 -19.64 23.94 -18.84
C GLY A 65 -19.38 24.28 -17.36
N ASN A 66 -20.34 23.94 -16.51
CA ASN A 66 -20.19 24.02 -15.06
C ASN A 66 -20.07 22.59 -14.50
N SER A 67 -18.90 22.19 -14.12
CA SER A 67 -18.65 20.91 -13.51
C SER A 67 -19.31 20.86 -12.13
N LYS A 68 -20.29 19.97 -11.94
CA LYS A 68 -20.96 19.77 -10.64
C LYS A 68 -19.97 19.26 -9.59
N ASP A 69 -18.95 18.52 -9.99
CA ASP A 69 -17.94 17.94 -9.09
C ASP A 69 -16.52 18.25 -9.62
N ILE A 70 -16.02 19.44 -9.27
CA ILE A 70 -14.66 19.86 -9.61
C ILE A 70 -13.59 18.98 -8.92
N LEU A 71 -13.97 18.27 -7.82
CA LEU A 71 -13.15 17.28 -7.16
C LEU A 71 -12.79 16.11 -8.09
N GLU A 72 -13.74 15.66 -8.91
CA GLU A 72 -13.47 14.59 -9.88
C GLU A 72 -12.45 15.00 -10.94
N SER A 73 -12.43 16.28 -11.30
CA SER A 73 -11.44 16.82 -12.24
C SER A 73 -10.03 16.80 -11.66
N ILE A 74 -9.86 17.12 -10.38
CA ILE A 74 -8.56 16.98 -9.68
C ILE A 74 -8.14 15.51 -9.60
N ILE A 75 -9.05 14.60 -9.27
CA ILE A 75 -8.74 13.16 -9.24
C ILE A 75 -8.33 12.66 -10.64
N GLN A 76 -9.00 13.12 -11.70
CA GLN A 76 -8.63 12.78 -13.07
C GLN A 76 -7.22 13.29 -13.42
N LEU A 77 -6.88 14.52 -13.02
CA LEU A 77 -5.53 15.08 -13.19
C LEU A 77 -4.48 14.26 -12.45
N ILE A 78 -4.74 13.89 -11.20
CA ILE A 78 -3.84 13.06 -10.38
C ILE A 78 -3.62 11.69 -11.06
N PHE A 79 -4.67 11.07 -11.60
CA PHE A 79 -4.55 9.85 -12.39
C PHE A 79 -3.69 10.04 -13.65
N THR A 80 -3.88 11.14 -14.37
CA THR A 80 -3.09 11.47 -15.56
C THR A 80 -1.61 11.59 -15.24
N ILE A 81 -1.28 12.30 -14.15
CA ILE A 81 0.08 12.48 -13.64
C ILE A 81 0.68 11.15 -13.19
N GLY A 82 -0.03 10.39 -12.36
CA GLY A 82 0.43 9.13 -11.79
C GLY A 82 0.65 8.05 -12.85
N LYS A 83 -0.27 7.93 -13.82
CA LYS A 83 -0.17 6.98 -14.94
C LYS A 83 1.04 7.24 -15.82
N ALA A 84 1.30 8.50 -16.16
CA ALA A 84 2.43 8.90 -16.97
C ALA A 84 3.73 9.03 -16.18
N LYS A 85 3.69 8.94 -14.84
CA LYS A 85 4.81 9.26 -13.95
C LYS A 85 5.46 10.60 -14.32
N THR A 86 4.61 11.60 -14.59
CA THR A 86 5.02 12.89 -15.13
C THR A 86 6.09 13.56 -14.25
N PHE A 87 6.01 13.35 -12.92
CA PHE A 87 6.98 13.82 -11.94
C PHE A 87 8.40 13.25 -12.08
N ASN A 88 8.60 12.17 -12.84
CA ASN A 88 9.94 11.64 -13.10
C ASN A 88 10.66 12.40 -14.23
N ASN A 89 9.88 12.99 -15.14
CA ASN A 89 10.42 13.63 -16.36
C ASN A 89 10.36 15.16 -16.32
N TYR A 90 9.43 15.73 -15.53
CA TYR A 90 9.18 17.16 -15.42
C TYR A 90 9.28 17.61 -13.98
N ILE A 91 9.71 18.85 -13.77
CA ILE A 91 9.66 19.46 -12.43
C ILE A 91 8.20 19.63 -12.04
N PRO A 92 7.77 19.09 -10.89
CA PRO A 92 6.41 19.26 -10.41
C PRO A 92 6.03 20.73 -10.21
N PRO A 93 4.76 21.09 -10.40
CA PRO A 93 4.27 22.46 -10.23
C PRO A 93 4.11 22.78 -8.74
N LYS A 94 3.96 24.07 -8.43
CA LYS A 94 3.55 24.50 -7.07
C LYS A 94 2.12 24.04 -6.75
N PHE A 95 1.22 24.08 -7.74
CA PHE A 95 -0.20 23.74 -7.59
C PHE A 95 -0.68 22.75 -8.63
N LEU A 96 -1.59 21.87 -8.21
CA LEU A 96 -2.54 21.22 -9.10
C LEU A 96 -3.82 22.02 -9.12
N GLY A 97 -4.52 22.01 -10.25
CA GLY A 97 -5.76 22.75 -10.40
C GLY A 97 -6.81 22.04 -11.26
N ALA A 98 -8.01 22.53 -11.16
CA ALA A 98 -9.08 22.22 -12.11
C ALA A 98 -9.93 23.46 -12.31
N PHE A 99 -10.48 23.62 -13.51
CA PHE A 99 -11.37 24.74 -13.81
C PHE A 99 -12.43 24.40 -14.84
N ASP A 100 -13.52 25.14 -14.76
CA ASP A 100 -14.63 25.12 -15.70
C ASP A 100 -15.04 26.56 -16.08
N ALA A 101 -16.20 26.76 -16.70
CA ALA A 101 -16.67 28.07 -17.12
C ALA A 101 -17.08 29.00 -15.95
N GLU A 102 -17.22 28.50 -14.73
CA GLU A 102 -17.67 29.28 -13.56
C GLU A 102 -16.58 29.52 -12.52
N LYS A 103 -15.67 28.55 -12.34
CA LYS A 103 -14.76 28.49 -11.19
C LYS A 103 -13.41 27.87 -11.51
N ILE A 104 -12.42 28.20 -10.70
CA ILE A 104 -11.09 27.62 -10.72
C ILE A 104 -10.68 27.21 -9.31
N LEU A 105 -10.04 26.06 -9.22
CA LEU A 105 -9.55 25.45 -7.99
C LEU A 105 -8.03 25.26 -8.03
N PHE A 106 -7.36 25.56 -6.93
CA PHE A 106 -5.94 25.27 -6.73
C PHE A 106 -5.73 24.45 -5.45
N ILE A 107 -4.78 23.50 -5.50
CA ILE A 107 -4.34 22.73 -4.34
C ILE A 107 -2.82 22.61 -4.41
N PRO A 108 -2.07 22.89 -3.32
CA PRO A 108 -0.62 22.75 -3.32
C PRO A 108 -0.21 21.31 -3.65
N TYR A 109 0.71 21.14 -4.61
CA TYR A 109 1.19 19.83 -5.08
C TYR A 109 1.74 18.96 -3.93
N LYS A 110 2.36 19.58 -2.92
CA LYS A 110 2.97 18.88 -1.77
C LYS A 110 2.00 17.94 -1.04
N HIS A 111 0.70 18.21 -1.05
CA HIS A 111 -0.30 17.36 -0.40
C HIS A 111 -0.54 16.03 -1.12
N PHE A 112 -0.02 15.90 -2.34
CA PHE A 112 -0.16 14.68 -3.16
C PHE A 112 1.14 13.89 -3.33
N LEU A 113 2.26 14.34 -2.72
CA LEU A 113 3.56 13.67 -2.85
C LEU A 113 3.47 12.19 -2.52
N GLU A 114 2.94 11.87 -1.34
CA GLU A 114 2.78 10.48 -0.90
C GLU A 114 1.89 9.67 -1.84
N THR A 115 0.90 10.30 -2.45
CA THR A 115 0.01 9.66 -3.41
C THR A 115 0.75 9.25 -4.68
N PHE A 116 1.61 10.12 -5.22
CA PHE A 116 2.35 9.84 -6.46
C PHE A 116 3.45 8.79 -6.29
N TYR A 117 4.04 8.69 -5.10
CA TYR A 117 5.05 7.69 -4.78
C TYR A 117 4.47 6.35 -4.32
N LYS A 118 3.15 6.21 -4.36
CA LYS A 118 2.46 4.94 -4.11
C LYS A 118 2.86 3.88 -5.15
N SER A 119 3.49 2.77 -4.74
CA SER A 119 4.08 1.75 -5.62
C SER A 119 3.10 0.72 -6.16
N ASP A 120 2.04 0.38 -5.43
CA ASP A 120 1.09 -0.67 -5.79
C ASP A 120 -0.30 -0.16 -6.13
N PHE A 121 -0.48 1.16 -6.20
CA PHE A 121 -1.68 1.74 -6.76
C PHE A 121 -1.70 1.46 -8.27
N ASN A 122 -2.78 0.86 -8.76
CA ASN A 122 -2.94 0.57 -10.17
C ASN A 122 -3.26 1.86 -10.96
N TRP A 123 -2.22 2.57 -11.35
CA TRP A 123 -2.33 3.75 -12.19
C TRP A 123 -2.77 3.44 -13.63
N ASN A 124 -2.78 2.16 -14.06
CA ASN A 124 -3.02 1.77 -15.44
C ASN A 124 -4.51 1.66 -15.78
N VAL A 125 -5.31 2.60 -15.28
CA VAL A 125 -6.73 2.78 -15.63
C VAL A 125 -6.91 4.02 -16.51
N THR A 126 -8.07 4.15 -17.14
CA THR A 126 -8.40 5.35 -17.92
C THR A 126 -8.76 6.47 -16.94
N ALA A 127 -8.01 7.57 -16.93
CA ALA A 127 -8.19 8.68 -15.99
C ALA A 127 -9.60 9.30 -16.05
N SER A 128 -10.23 9.35 -17.23
CA SER A 128 -11.61 9.82 -17.43
C SER A 128 -12.71 8.79 -17.14
N ASP A 129 -12.36 7.57 -16.75
CA ASP A 129 -13.34 6.57 -16.33
C ASP A 129 -13.54 6.63 -14.81
N HIS A 130 -14.41 7.52 -14.38
CA HIS A 130 -14.73 7.76 -12.96
C HIS A 130 -15.42 6.57 -12.28
N THR A 131 -15.83 5.55 -13.03
CA THR A 131 -16.51 4.36 -12.47
C THR A 131 -15.54 3.28 -12.02
N THR A 132 -14.25 3.41 -12.30
CA THR A 132 -13.24 2.42 -11.92
C THR A 132 -13.07 2.36 -10.40
N LYS A 133 -12.76 1.15 -9.89
CA LYS A 133 -12.51 0.95 -8.46
C LYS A 133 -11.37 1.85 -7.97
N GLU A 134 -10.33 1.96 -8.76
CA GLU A 134 -9.15 2.77 -8.49
C GLU A 134 -9.50 4.27 -8.41
N PHE A 135 -10.34 4.76 -9.33
CA PHE A 135 -10.80 6.16 -9.29
C PHE A 135 -11.60 6.44 -8.01
N GLN A 136 -12.58 5.60 -7.69
CA GLN A 136 -13.40 5.75 -6.50
C GLN A 136 -12.59 5.61 -5.20
N GLN A 137 -11.59 4.75 -5.20
CA GLN A 137 -10.67 4.61 -4.07
C GLN A 137 -9.88 5.90 -3.87
N LEU A 138 -9.25 6.42 -4.93
CA LEU A 138 -8.45 7.64 -4.86
C LEU A 138 -9.29 8.86 -4.48
N LYS A 139 -10.52 8.98 -5.06
CA LYS A 139 -11.49 10.01 -4.70
C LYS A 139 -11.77 9.99 -3.20
N LYS A 140 -12.10 8.82 -2.64
CA LYS A 140 -12.39 8.66 -1.22
C LYS A 140 -11.18 8.98 -0.31
N GLU A 141 -9.97 8.58 -0.74
CA GLU A 141 -8.75 8.84 0.02
C GLU A 141 -8.40 10.33 0.07
N LEU A 142 -8.57 11.03 -1.05
CA LEU A 142 -8.14 12.42 -1.21
C LEU A 142 -9.23 13.46 -0.95
N GLU A 143 -10.51 13.08 -0.94
CA GLU A 143 -11.65 14.00 -0.78
C GLU A 143 -11.46 14.96 0.39
N LYS A 144 -11.02 14.46 1.55
CA LYS A 144 -10.81 15.30 2.72
C LYS A 144 -9.63 16.27 2.56
N VAL A 145 -8.52 15.80 1.99
CA VAL A 145 -7.34 16.63 1.75
C VAL A 145 -7.70 17.74 0.77
N ILE A 146 -8.35 17.39 -0.33
CA ILE A 146 -8.77 18.34 -1.35
C ILE A 146 -9.72 19.38 -0.75
N THR A 147 -10.76 18.94 -0.04
CA THR A 147 -11.76 19.85 0.55
C THR A 147 -11.16 20.78 1.61
N THR A 148 -10.14 20.32 2.36
CA THR A 148 -9.52 21.14 3.41
C THR A 148 -8.47 22.11 2.88
N GLU A 149 -7.70 21.69 1.86
CA GLU A 149 -6.50 22.42 1.39
C GLU A 149 -6.73 23.17 0.07
N GLN A 150 -7.98 23.17 -0.45
CA GLN A 150 -8.32 23.85 -1.69
C GLN A 150 -8.47 25.34 -1.53
N PHE A 151 -8.09 26.06 -2.61
CA PHE A 151 -8.41 27.45 -2.85
C PHE A 151 -9.35 27.51 -4.06
N LEU A 152 -10.63 27.71 -3.80
CA LEU A 152 -11.68 27.73 -4.82
C LEU A 152 -12.15 29.16 -5.06
N PHE A 153 -12.18 29.59 -6.32
CA PHE A 153 -12.61 30.92 -6.73
C PHE A 153 -13.66 30.84 -7.85
N ASN A 154 -14.75 31.58 -7.69
CA ASN A 154 -15.66 31.86 -8.79
C ASN A 154 -15.14 33.06 -9.56
N TYR A 155 -15.16 33.00 -10.90
CA TYR A 155 -14.55 34.05 -11.75
C TYR A 155 -15.22 35.43 -11.62
N ILE A 156 -16.47 35.53 -11.17
CA ILE A 156 -17.21 36.76 -11.01
C ILE A 156 -17.16 37.20 -9.55
N GLU A 157 -17.53 36.30 -8.64
CA GLU A 157 -17.67 36.64 -7.21
C GLU A 157 -16.33 36.92 -6.54
N ASN A 158 -15.28 36.19 -6.99
CA ASN A 158 -13.96 36.21 -6.36
C ASN A 158 -12.85 36.66 -7.31
N GLU A 159 -13.13 37.43 -8.37
CA GLU A 159 -12.12 37.80 -9.37
C GLU A 159 -10.91 38.53 -8.77
N ALA A 160 -11.16 39.49 -7.89
CA ALA A 160 -10.09 40.27 -7.23
C ALA A 160 -9.24 39.38 -6.31
N GLU A 161 -9.88 38.50 -5.56
CA GLU A 161 -9.20 37.51 -4.68
C GLU A 161 -8.38 36.50 -5.49
N LEU A 162 -8.91 36.03 -6.61
CA LEU A 162 -8.21 35.14 -7.56
C LEU A 162 -6.95 35.82 -8.12
N LYS A 163 -7.04 37.04 -8.60
CA LYS A 163 -5.89 37.81 -9.08
C LYS A 163 -4.85 38.06 -8.00
N ALA A 164 -5.28 38.38 -6.77
CA ALA A 164 -4.40 38.53 -5.62
C ALA A 164 -3.72 37.22 -5.23
N PHE A 165 -4.46 36.10 -5.26
CA PHE A 165 -3.93 34.76 -5.01
C PHE A 165 -2.84 34.38 -6.03
N ILE A 166 -3.10 34.58 -7.32
CA ILE A 166 -2.14 34.30 -8.39
C ILE A 166 -0.90 35.19 -8.23
N SER A 167 -1.07 36.49 -8.06
CA SER A 167 0.05 37.43 -7.88
C SER A 167 0.95 37.02 -6.70
N LYS A 168 0.37 36.61 -5.59
CA LYS A 168 1.11 36.22 -4.38
C LYS A 168 1.78 34.84 -4.51
N ASN A 169 1.08 33.83 -5.02
CA ASN A 169 1.52 32.46 -4.94
C ASN A 169 2.32 31.99 -6.16
N PHE A 170 2.18 32.68 -7.31
CA PHE A 170 2.93 32.37 -8.54
C PHE A 170 4.12 33.29 -8.75
N ALA A 171 4.38 34.18 -7.79
CA ALA A 171 5.58 35.01 -7.81
C ALA A 171 6.84 34.14 -7.80
N TYR A 172 7.84 34.58 -8.56
CA TYR A 172 9.19 34.00 -8.57
C TYR A 172 10.25 35.11 -8.53
N THR A 173 11.42 34.74 -8.01
CA THR A 173 12.54 35.68 -7.85
C THR A 173 13.63 35.38 -8.85
N LEU A 174 14.32 36.42 -9.35
CA LEU A 174 15.55 36.29 -10.13
C LEU A 174 16.74 36.43 -9.19
N ASP A 175 17.89 35.85 -9.57
CA ASP A 175 19.13 36.03 -8.83
C ASP A 175 19.70 37.43 -9.07
N GLU A 176 20.83 37.74 -8.43
CA GLU A 176 21.52 39.04 -8.54
C GLU A 176 21.97 39.41 -9.97
N ASN A 177 22.09 38.41 -10.84
CA ASN A 177 22.40 38.57 -12.27
C ASN A 177 21.14 38.68 -13.14
N GLY A 178 19.96 38.68 -12.56
CA GLY A 178 18.69 38.72 -13.27
C GLY A 178 18.29 37.40 -13.94
N PHE A 179 18.85 36.27 -13.49
CA PHE A 179 18.50 34.93 -14.02
C PHE A 179 17.54 34.20 -13.10
N TYR A 180 16.67 33.40 -13.67
CA TYR A 180 15.83 32.49 -12.92
C TYR A 180 16.55 31.19 -12.59
N ARG A 181 16.53 30.80 -11.32
CA ARG A 181 17.00 29.50 -10.84
C ARG A 181 15.90 28.78 -10.08
N ILE A 182 15.79 27.49 -10.31
CA ILE A 182 14.77 26.65 -9.67
C ILE A 182 15.19 26.41 -8.23
N GLU A 183 14.36 26.79 -7.27
CA GLU A 183 14.55 26.47 -5.86
C GLU A 183 14.31 24.98 -5.63
N ILE A 184 15.17 24.35 -4.85
CA ILE A 184 15.05 22.93 -4.48
C ILE A 184 14.15 22.85 -3.25
N ASP A 185 13.11 22.03 -3.34
CA ASP A 185 12.13 21.82 -2.26
C ASP A 185 11.73 20.35 -2.12
N GLU A 186 10.82 20.06 -1.18
CA GLU A 186 10.35 18.72 -0.90
C GLU A 186 9.64 18.08 -2.11
N THR A 187 9.11 18.88 -3.03
CA THR A 187 8.30 18.38 -4.16
C THR A 187 9.16 18.01 -5.35
N ASN A 188 10.32 18.66 -5.53
CA ASN A 188 11.09 18.57 -6.76
C ASN A 188 12.45 17.86 -6.65
N TYR A 189 13.01 17.66 -5.45
CA TYR A 189 14.37 17.09 -5.31
C TYR A 189 14.50 15.69 -5.92
N VAL A 190 13.46 14.87 -5.92
CA VAL A 190 13.48 13.54 -6.55
C VAL A 190 13.57 13.66 -8.09
N SER A 191 12.80 14.58 -8.70
CA SER A 191 12.87 14.82 -10.14
C SER A 191 14.21 15.44 -10.55
N ILE A 192 14.77 16.29 -9.69
CA ILE A 192 16.13 16.85 -9.87
C ILE A 192 17.19 15.73 -9.81
N TYR A 193 17.06 14.79 -8.88
CA TYR A 193 17.93 13.61 -8.80
C TYR A 193 17.86 12.75 -10.08
N HIS A 194 16.68 12.49 -10.62
CA HIS A 194 16.57 11.74 -11.88
C HIS A 194 17.25 12.48 -13.05
N ARG A 195 17.17 13.80 -13.07
CA ARG A 195 17.88 14.61 -14.07
C ARG A 195 19.41 14.60 -13.83
N TRP A 196 19.83 14.63 -12.58
CA TRP A 196 21.26 14.50 -12.21
C TRP A 196 21.81 13.13 -12.66
N LEU A 197 21.08 12.05 -12.42
CA LEU A 197 21.42 10.69 -12.89
C LEU A 197 21.58 10.62 -14.41
N LYS A 198 20.77 11.39 -15.15
CA LYS A 198 20.80 11.40 -16.61
C LYS A 198 21.92 12.27 -17.17
N ASN A 199 22.17 13.44 -16.59
CA ASN A 199 23.00 14.48 -17.18
C ASN A 199 24.40 14.58 -16.54
N VAL A 200 24.51 14.37 -15.23
CA VAL A 200 25.77 14.55 -14.46
C VAL A 200 26.46 13.22 -14.20
N LYS A 201 25.76 12.23 -13.68
CA LYS A 201 26.32 10.92 -13.33
C LYS A 201 27.17 10.30 -14.46
N PRO A 202 26.77 10.31 -15.76
CA PRO A 202 27.58 9.70 -16.81
C PRO A 202 28.93 10.38 -17.05
N THR A 203 29.12 11.60 -16.59
CA THR A 203 30.37 12.36 -16.73
C THR A 203 31.33 12.12 -15.58
N ILE A 204 30.87 11.45 -14.53
CA ILE A 204 31.71 11.12 -13.37
C ILE A 204 32.34 9.75 -13.60
N ASP A 205 33.66 9.71 -13.69
CA ASP A 205 34.45 8.50 -13.91
C ASP A 205 34.57 7.73 -12.58
N ILE A 206 33.51 7.00 -12.23
CA ILE A 206 33.46 6.05 -11.13
C ILE A 206 32.86 4.74 -11.68
N VAL A 207 33.46 3.61 -11.29
CA VAL A 207 32.88 2.31 -11.59
C VAL A 207 31.79 2.00 -10.56
N TRP A 208 30.61 2.63 -10.75
CA TRP A 208 29.44 2.53 -9.87
C TRP A 208 29.00 1.08 -9.60
N GLU A 209 29.26 0.16 -10.54
CA GLU A 209 28.89 -1.25 -10.44
C GLU A 209 29.82 -2.08 -9.54
N LYS A 210 31.06 -1.64 -9.35
CA LYS A 210 32.04 -2.32 -8.51
C LYS A 210 31.96 -1.97 -7.03
N ILE A 211 31.13 -1.01 -6.69
CA ILE A 211 30.93 -0.60 -5.31
C ILE A 211 30.09 -1.67 -4.59
N PRO A 212 30.41 -1.99 -3.32
CA PRO A 212 29.65 -2.98 -2.57
C PRO A 212 28.16 -2.70 -2.65
N LYS A 213 27.34 -3.71 -2.97
CA LYS A 213 25.86 -3.62 -3.13
C LYS A 213 25.12 -3.04 -1.92
N LYS A 214 25.82 -2.68 -0.88
CA LYS A 214 25.32 -2.10 0.36
C LYS A 214 25.21 -0.57 0.34
N MET A 215 25.78 0.12 -0.65
CA MET A 215 25.74 1.58 -0.73
C MET A 215 24.86 2.02 -1.91
N THR A 216 24.07 3.06 -1.69
CA THR A 216 23.32 3.77 -2.75
C THR A 216 24.11 5.01 -3.15
N LEU A 217 25.31 4.81 -3.62
CA LEU A 217 26.32 5.83 -3.79
C LEU A 217 25.88 7.02 -4.64
N GLU A 218 25.10 6.77 -5.69
CA GLU A 218 24.58 7.86 -6.53
C GLU A 218 23.68 8.80 -5.74
N ALA A 219 22.81 8.26 -4.87
CA ALA A 219 21.95 9.07 -4.03
C ALA A 219 22.75 9.83 -2.97
N ASP A 220 23.76 9.18 -2.37
CA ASP A 220 24.64 9.81 -1.36
C ASP A 220 25.50 10.92 -1.96
N PHE A 221 26.02 10.69 -3.17
CA PHE A 221 26.75 11.71 -3.90
C PHE A 221 25.85 12.91 -4.25
N PHE A 222 24.64 12.66 -4.75
CA PHE A 222 23.69 13.71 -5.08
C PHE A 222 23.28 14.52 -3.83
N ILE A 223 23.05 13.86 -2.69
CA ILE A 223 22.74 14.56 -1.43
C ILE A 223 23.92 15.44 -1.00
N ALA A 224 25.13 14.90 -1.02
CA ALA A 224 26.33 15.67 -0.69
C ALA A 224 26.50 16.87 -1.63
N ASP A 225 26.23 16.69 -2.91
CA ASP A 225 26.30 17.72 -3.94
C ASP A 225 25.24 18.82 -3.75
N ILE A 226 23.98 18.42 -3.44
CA ILE A 226 22.89 19.37 -3.14
C ILE A 226 23.15 20.22 -1.89
N LEU A 227 23.84 19.63 -0.90
CA LEU A 227 24.13 20.27 0.38
C LEU A 227 25.45 21.07 0.40
N ALA A 228 26.25 20.95 -0.68
CA ALA A 228 27.53 21.64 -0.77
C ALA A 228 27.38 23.17 -0.72
N GLU A 229 28.07 23.79 0.22
CA GLU A 229 28.07 25.26 0.42
C GLU A 229 29.11 25.95 -0.47
N ASN A 230 30.18 25.22 -0.84
CA ASN A 230 31.25 25.76 -1.66
C ASN A 230 31.03 25.44 -3.13
N HIS A 231 30.79 26.45 -3.93
CA HIS A 231 30.65 26.35 -5.37
C HIS A 231 32.04 26.34 -6.03
N ILE A 232 32.24 25.44 -6.99
CA ILE A 232 33.40 25.49 -7.85
C ILE A 232 33.23 26.68 -8.80
N THR A 233 34.17 27.60 -8.77
CA THR A 233 34.12 28.84 -9.55
C THR A 233 35.11 28.90 -10.72
N LYS A 234 35.92 27.83 -10.93
CA LYS A 234 36.96 27.81 -11.97
C LYS A 234 36.88 26.63 -12.90
N ASN A 235 37.19 26.90 -14.20
CA ASN A 235 37.33 25.89 -15.26
C ASN A 235 38.60 25.06 -15.04
N ALA A 236 38.60 24.06 -14.19
CA ALA A 236 39.66 23.12 -14.08
C ALA A 236 39.47 21.97 -15.09
N GLU A 237 40.50 21.61 -15.82
CA GLU A 237 40.45 20.53 -16.83
C GLU A 237 40.15 19.15 -16.19
N GLN A 238 40.51 18.93 -14.93
CA GLN A 238 40.15 17.74 -14.16
C GLN A 238 39.88 18.15 -12.72
N LEU A 239 38.69 17.81 -12.21
CA LEU A 239 38.36 18.00 -10.81
C LEU A 239 38.24 16.65 -10.11
N LYS A 240 39.08 16.45 -9.07
CA LYS A 240 38.97 15.29 -8.19
C LYS A 240 37.99 15.63 -7.05
N VAL A 241 37.10 14.71 -6.78
CA VAL A 241 36.05 14.87 -5.77
C VAL A 241 36.24 13.80 -4.71
N LYS A 242 36.22 14.20 -3.44
CA LYS A 242 36.11 13.29 -2.29
C LYS A 242 34.75 13.45 -1.67
N LEU A 243 33.99 12.34 -1.56
CA LEU A 243 32.76 12.27 -0.84
C LEU A 243 33.01 11.84 0.60
N LYS A 244 32.72 12.72 1.54
CA LYS A 244 32.73 12.39 2.96
C LYS A 244 31.31 11.96 3.33
N THR A 245 31.12 10.66 3.56
CA THR A 245 29.78 10.09 3.86
C THR A 245 29.31 10.39 5.26
N ASP A 246 30.24 10.74 6.17
CA ASP A 246 29.91 10.98 7.59
C ASP A 246 28.95 12.16 7.81
N ASN A 247 28.98 13.17 6.94
CA ASN A 247 28.14 14.35 7.02
C ASN A 247 27.69 14.86 5.64
N TYR A 248 27.69 14.00 4.65
CA TYR A 248 27.34 14.33 3.25
C TYR A 248 28.10 15.56 2.73
N GLN A 249 29.39 15.69 3.06
CA GLN A 249 30.22 16.75 2.52
C GLN A 249 30.93 16.29 1.26
N LEU A 250 30.87 17.14 0.23
CA LEU A 250 31.62 16.96 -1.00
C LEU A 250 32.77 17.96 -0.99
N HIS A 251 33.99 17.44 -1.10
CA HIS A 251 35.19 18.25 -1.21
C HIS A 251 35.77 18.16 -2.61
N TYR A 252 36.08 19.31 -3.19
CA TYR A 252 36.61 19.45 -4.54
C TYR A 252 38.10 19.82 -4.46
N PHE A 253 38.93 19.19 -5.27
CA PHE A 253 40.37 19.42 -5.30
C PHE A 253 40.80 19.76 -6.71
N GLU A 254 41.43 20.92 -6.88
CA GLU A 254 41.94 21.38 -8.17
C GLU A 254 43.31 20.73 -8.52
N TYR A 255 44.09 20.34 -7.51
CA TYR A 255 45.44 19.79 -7.68
C TYR A 255 45.63 18.44 -6.96
N GLU A 256 46.42 17.56 -7.56
CA GLU A 256 46.71 16.24 -7.01
C GLU A 256 47.47 16.33 -5.68
N SER A 257 48.36 17.34 -5.54
CA SER A 257 49.11 17.63 -4.30
C SER A 257 48.23 18.01 -3.11
N ASP A 258 47.09 18.64 -3.34
CA ASP A 258 46.13 19.02 -2.29
C ASP A 258 45.26 17.83 -1.87
N PHE A 259 44.98 16.93 -2.80
CA PHE A 259 44.29 15.69 -2.56
C PHE A 259 45.04 14.77 -1.59
N ASP A 260 46.36 14.67 -1.71
CA ASP A 260 47.18 13.81 -0.87
C ASP A 260 47.44 14.41 0.53
N LYS A 261 47.54 15.74 0.64
CA LYS A 261 47.64 16.45 1.94
C LYS A 261 46.40 16.26 2.82
N TYR A 262 45.19 16.12 2.22
CA TYR A 262 43.95 15.93 2.97
C TYR A 262 43.69 14.47 3.36
N THR A 263 44.48 13.49 2.92
CA THR A 263 44.40 12.11 3.41
C THR A 263 44.83 11.97 4.88
N GLU A 264 45.61 12.91 5.44
CA GLU A 264 46.01 12.92 6.85
C GLU A 264 44.89 13.43 7.80
N LEU A 265 43.83 14.08 7.30
CA LEU A 265 42.72 14.61 8.08
C LEU A 265 41.53 13.62 8.12
N ASN A 266 41.65 12.49 8.80
CA ASN A 266 40.56 11.60 9.28
C ASN A 266 39.34 11.36 8.34
N PHE A 267 39.54 11.28 7.03
CA PHE A 267 38.48 10.89 6.08
C PHE A 267 38.36 9.37 6.05
N LYS A 268 37.33 8.80 6.68
CA LYS A 268 37.16 7.35 6.81
C LYS A 268 36.67 6.63 5.55
N ALA A 269 36.09 7.29 4.61
CA ALA A 269 35.64 6.65 3.36
C ALA A 269 35.93 7.60 2.20
N THR A 270 36.86 7.20 1.35
CA THR A 270 37.25 8.02 0.21
C THR A 270 36.83 7.33 -1.05
N LEU A 271 35.79 7.86 -1.65
CA LEU A 271 35.49 7.61 -3.03
C LEU A 271 36.08 8.75 -3.85
N THR A 272 36.97 8.45 -4.77
CA THR A 272 37.50 9.45 -5.68
C THR A 272 36.71 9.40 -6.97
N ALA A 273 36.10 10.53 -7.34
CA ALA A 273 35.40 10.72 -8.61
C ALA A 273 36.18 11.74 -9.46
N VAL A 274 36.28 11.47 -10.74
CA VAL A 274 36.88 12.38 -11.73
C VAL A 274 35.85 12.71 -12.76
N PHE A 275 35.70 13.98 -13.14
CA PHE A 275 34.78 14.40 -14.20
C PHE A 275 35.45 14.23 -15.58
N ALA A 276 34.92 13.36 -16.43
CA ALA A 276 35.46 13.04 -17.73
C ALA A 276 35.22 14.13 -18.80
N ASP A 277 34.34 15.09 -18.52
CA ASP A 277 33.94 16.17 -19.43
C ASP A 277 34.42 17.56 -18.98
N GLU A 278 35.45 17.64 -18.16
CA GLU A 278 35.96 18.90 -17.59
C GLU A 278 34.84 19.65 -16.82
N GLN A 279 33.95 18.93 -16.17
CA GLN A 279 32.78 19.44 -15.41
C GLN A 279 31.71 20.19 -16.23
N LYS A 280 31.74 20.17 -17.54
CA LYS A 280 30.82 20.95 -18.38
C LYS A 280 29.34 20.65 -18.05
N ALA A 281 28.96 19.37 -17.98
CA ALA A 281 27.61 18.97 -17.63
C ALA A 281 27.24 19.29 -16.17
N TYR A 282 28.19 19.14 -15.24
CA TYR A 282 28.04 19.46 -13.84
C TYR A 282 27.76 20.96 -13.60
N LEU A 283 28.60 21.83 -14.16
CA LEU A 283 28.43 23.28 -14.03
C LEU A 283 27.12 23.75 -14.67
N LYS A 284 26.83 23.26 -15.89
CA LYS A 284 25.56 23.55 -16.59
C LYS A 284 24.34 23.12 -15.76
N PHE A 285 24.40 21.97 -15.10
CA PHE A 285 23.34 21.47 -14.23
C PHE A 285 23.08 22.41 -13.06
N TRP A 286 24.13 22.81 -12.34
CA TRP A 286 23.98 23.65 -11.15
C TRP A 286 23.76 25.15 -11.43
N GLN A 287 23.87 25.57 -12.69
CA GLN A 287 23.35 26.89 -13.11
C GLN A 287 21.81 26.93 -13.13
N ILE A 288 21.15 25.78 -13.24
CA ILE A 288 19.68 25.68 -13.28
C ILE A 288 19.07 25.75 -11.88
N TYR A 289 19.71 25.14 -10.89
CA TYR A 289 19.13 24.96 -9.56
C TYR A 289 19.84 25.81 -8.52
N LYS A 290 19.05 26.34 -7.56
CA LYS A 290 19.58 27.08 -6.42
C LYS A 290 19.93 26.13 -5.30
N ARG A 291 21.21 26.06 -4.92
CA ARG A 291 21.71 25.25 -3.78
C ARG A 291 22.58 26.09 -2.85
N PRO A 292 22.76 25.72 -1.58
CA PRO A 292 22.01 24.65 -0.92
C PRO A 292 20.55 25.05 -0.67
N PRO A 293 19.62 24.10 -0.52
CA PRO A 293 18.25 24.40 -0.11
C PRO A 293 18.22 24.93 1.33
N ASN A 294 17.11 25.53 1.75
CA ASN A 294 16.96 26.00 3.13
C ASN A 294 17.01 24.84 4.14
N GLU A 295 17.20 25.15 5.42
CA GLU A 295 17.43 24.14 6.46
C GLU A 295 16.26 23.16 6.63
N SER A 296 15.02 23.63 6.55
CA SER A 296 13.85 22.73 6.66
C SER A 296 13.80 21.71 5.53
N VAL A 297 14.10 22.13 4.29
CA VAL A 297 14.16 21.26 3.12
C VAL A 297 15.35 20.32 3.20
N ARG A 298 16.53 20.77 3.68
CA ARG A 298 17.68 19.89 3.92
C ARG A 298 17.30 18.74 4.85
N ASN A 299 16.68 19.03 5.97
CA ASN A 299 16.25 18.04 6.95
C ASN A 299 15.22 17.08 6.36
N TYR A 300 14.30 17.57 5.55
CA TYR A 300 13.34 16.73 4.82
C TYR A 300 14.05 15.79 3.85
N ILE A 301 14.93 16.30 2.97
CA ILE A 301 15.68 15.48 1.99
C ILE A 301 16.47 14.38 2.69
N LEU A 302 17.15 14.68 3.78
CA LEU A 302 17.89 13.70 4.56
C LEU A 302 16.98 12.65 5.20
N SER A 303 15.85 13.07 5.74
CA SER A 303 14.87 12.14 6.33
C SER A 303 14.17 11.24 5.28
N ARG A 304 14.08 11.72 4.03
CA ARG A 304 13.42 11.02 2.92
C ARG A 304 14.41 10.60 1.82
N ARG A 305 15.67 10.34 2.21
CA ARG A 305 16.68 9.77 1.31
C ARG A 305 16.21 8.47 0.63
N ASP A 306 15.29 7.73 1.26
CA ASP A 306 14.67 6.54 0.73
C ASP A 306 13.98 6.77 -0.64
N LEU A 307 13.47 7.97 -0.90
CA LEU A 307 12.82 8.31 -2.19
C LEU A 307 13.81 8.39 -3.36
N LEU A 308 15.10 8.61 -3.09
CA LEU A 308 16.16 8.59 -4.11
C LEU A 308 16.58 7.16 -4.49
N ILE A 309 16.25 6.17 -3.67
CA ILE A 309 16.54 4.77 -3.96
C ILE A 309 15.48 4.24 -4.93
N PRO A 310 15.87 3.54 -6.03
CA PRO A 310 14.90 2.95 -6.95
C PRO A 310 13.88 2.07 -6.20
N GLN A 311 12.60 2.22 -6.54
CA GLN A 311 11.50 1.53 -5.89
C GLN A 311 11.71 0.01 -5.79
N GLU A 312 12.23 -0.61 -6.86
CA GLU A 312 12.53 -2.05 -6.89
C GLU A 312 13.57 -2.46 -5.82
N VAL A 313 14.50 -1.56 -5.50
CA VAL A 313 15.53 -1.79 -4.46
C VAL A 313 14.90 -1.64 -3.07
N ARG A 314 14.06 -0.64 -2.86
CA ARG A 314 13.32 -0.43 -1.61
C ARG A 314 12.38 -1.59 -1.29
N GLU A 315 11.58 -2.03 -2.26
CA GLU A 315 10.70 -3.19 -2.12
C GLU A 315 11.48 -4.48 -1.83
N ARG A 316 12.66 -4.63 -2.42
CA ARG A 316 13.54 -5.77 -2.20
C ARG A 316 14.14 -5.79 -0.81
N LYS A 317 14.57 -4.64 -0.30
CA LYS A 317 15.09 -4.48 1.07
C LYS A 317 13.99 -4.49 2.13
N GLY A 318 12.72 -4.20 1.75
CA GLY A 318 11.57 -4.06 2.67
C GLY A 318 11.74 -2.88 3.62
N ALA A 319 12.54 -1.89 3.24
CA ALA A 319 12.82 -0.71 4.05
C ALA A 319 11.65 0.28 3.98
N PHE A 320 10.95 0.45 5.09
CA PHE A 320 9.80 1.36 5.21
C PHE A 320 10.04 2.37 6.32
N TYR A 321 9.84 3.63 6.01
CA TYR A 321 9.87 4.72 6.98
C TYR A 321 8.74 4.59 7.99
N THR A 322 9.05 4.71 9.30
CA THR A 322 8.01 4.72 10.34
C THR A 322 7.48 6.15 10.52
N PRO A 323 6.21 6.44 10.19
CA PRO A 323 5.64 7.78 10.36
C PRO A 323 5.66 8.24 11.81
N GLU A 324 5.87 9.55 12.01
CA GLU A 324 6.02 10.15 13.34
C GLU A 324 4.84 9.86 14.29
N ILE A 325 3.62 9.82 13.76
CA ILE A 325 2.42 9.49 14.52
C ILE A 325 2.54 8.09 15.19
N TRP A 326 3.11 7.12 14.47
CA TRP A 326 3.29 5.76 14.98
C TRP A 326 4.51 5.63 15.88
N VAL A 327 5.54 6.44 15.66
CA VAL A 327 6.68 6.57 16.59
C VAL A 327 6.16 7.05 17.95
N LYS A 328 5.45 8.16 18.01
CA LYS A 328 4.84 8.69 19.25
C LYS A 328 3.92 7.67 19.91
N LYS A 329 3.08 7.00 19.11
CA LYS A 329 2.17 5.98 19.63
C LYS A 329 2.90 4.76 20.20
N SER A 330 3.99 4.31 19.57
CA SER A 330 4.80 3.20 20.09
C SER A 330 5.44 3.56 21.43
N HIS A 331 5.93 4.78 21.61
CA HIS A 331 6.49 5.27 22.88
C HIS A 331 5.41 5.35 23.98
N GLU A 332 4.18 5.81 23.67
CA GLU A 332 3.07 5.77 24.61
C GLU A 332 2.75 4.34 25.10
N TYR A 333 2.85 3.33 24.21
CA TYR A 333 2.60 1.94 24.56
C TYR A 333 3.75 1.31 25.37
N LEU A 334 4.99 1.73 25.13
CA LEU A 334 6.13 1.38 25.97
C LEU A 334 5.95 1.95 27.38
N GLU A 335 5.58 3.22 27.52
CA GLU A 335 5.27 3.84 28.80
C GLU A 335 4.13 3.12 29.53
N LYS A 336 3.01 2.79 28.83
CA LYS A 336 1.90 2.01 29.40
C LYS A 336 2.28 0.59 29.80
N SER A 337 3.37 0.03 29.24
CA SER A 337 3.81 -1.34 29.52
C SER A 337 4.86 -1.42 30.61
N PHE A 338 5.72 -0.43 30.73
CA PHE A 338 6.91 -0.44 31.60
C PHE A 338 6.94 0.70 32.62
N GLY A 339 5.94 1.59 32.65
CA GLY A 339 5.86 2.73 33.56
C GLY A 339 6.44 4.01 32.95
N LYS A 340 6.20 5.14 33.63
CA LYS A 340 6.63 6.48 33.16
C LYS A 340 8.16 6.59 33.05
N ASP A 341 8.87 5.94 33.96
CA ASP A 341 10.33 6.00 34.05
C ASP A 341 11.03 4.91 33.20
N TRP A 342 10.34 4.38 32.19
CA TRP A 342 10.87 3.27 31.40
C TRP A 342 12.17 3.61 30.68
N GLN A 343 12.35 4.84 30.23
CA GLN A 343 13.56 5.27 29.53
C GLN A 343 14.80 5.29 30.46
N GLU A 344 14.57 5.53 31.74
CA GLU A 344 15.66 5.51 32.76
C GLU A 344 16.01 4.08 33.19
N ASN A 345 15.01 3.20 33.21
CA ASN A 345 15.14 1.85 33.73
C ASN A 345 15.56 0.81 32.70
N TYR A 346 15.46 1.11 31.41
CA TYR A 346 15.72 0.18 30.32
C TYR A 346 16.78 0.70 29.35
N TYR A 347 17.52 -0.23 28.74
CA TYR A 347 18.30 -0.03 27.54
C TYR A 347 17.42 -0.24 26.33
N ILE A 348 17.66 0.50 25.24
CA ILE A 348 16.89 0.40 24.00
C ILE A 348 17.86 0.11 22.87
N TRP A 349 17.56 -0.89 22.06
CA TRP A 349 18.31 -1.14 20.84
C TRP A 349 17.39 -1.30 19.64
N ASP A 350 17.58 -0.44 18.63
CA ASP A 350 17.01 -0.63 17.31
C ASP A 350 18.07 -1.27 16.42
N CYS A 351 17.92 -2.57 16.14
CA CYS A 351 18.89 -3.34 15.35
C CYS A 351 18.64 -3.27 13.81
N CYS A 352 17.71 -2.45 13.38
CA CYS A 352 17.39 -2.15 11.98
C CYS A 352 16.92 -0.70 11.81
N ALA A 353 17.66 0.22 12.42
CA ALA A 353 17.23 1.59 12.70
C ALA A 353 16.97 2.44 11.45
N GLY A 354 17.57 2.09 10.28
CA GLY A 354 17.52 2.92 9.10
C GLY A 354 18.03 4.33 9.42
N THR A 355 17.21 5.35 9.26
CA THR A 355 17.53 6.75 9.64
C THR A 355 17.22 7.07 11.10
N GLY A 356 16.93 6.08 11.93
CA GLY A 356 16.74 6.25 13.39
C GLY A 356 15.37 6.83 13.79
N ASN A 357 14.40 6.89 12.89
CA ASN A 357 13.12 7.56 13.16
C ASN A 357 12.37 7.01 14.36
N LEU A 358 12.41 5.68 14.57
CA LEU A 358 11.71 5.04 15.68
C LEU A 358 12.28 5.45 17.05
N LEU A 359 13.53 5.93 17.07
CA LEU A 359 14.23 6.37 18.28
C LEU A 359 14.10 7.89 18.53
N LYS A 360 13.56 8.66 17.59
CA LYS A 360 13.41 10.11 17.71
C LYS A 360 12.44 10.45 18.85
N GLY A 361 12.83 11.44 19.67
CA GLY A 361 12.04 11.86 20.83
C GLY A 361 12.32 11.09 22.13
N LEU A 362 13.19 10.09 22.12
CA LEU A 362 13.70 9.45 23.31
C LEU A 362 14.76 10.33 23.99
N THR A 363 14.76 10.34 25.32
CA THR A 363 15.54 11.29 26.12
C THR A 363 16.85 10.74 26.65
N ASN A 364 16.89 9.48 27.11
CA ASN A 364 18.09 8.90 27.71
C ASN A 364 19.06 8.35 26.66
N LYS A 365 19.72 9.24 25.93
CA LYS A 365 20.59 8.91 24.78
C LYS A 365 21.71 7.90 25.11
N GLN A 366 22.19 7.87 26.34
CA GLN A 366 23.25 6.97 26.75
C GLN A 366 22.82 5.49 26.78
N ASN A 367 21.55 5.24 26.98
CA ASN A 367 20.98 3.89 27.05
C ASN A 367 20.36 3.44 25.73
N ILE A 368 20.48 4.24 24.67
CA ILE A 368 19.91 3.94 23.35
C ILE A 368 21.01 3.54 22.40
N PHE A 369 20.84 2.41 21.72
CA PHE A 369 21.69 1.88 20.69
C PHE A 369 20.95 1.84 19.36
N ALA A 370 21.62 2.16 18.28
CA ALA A 370 21.09 2.07 16.93
C ALA A 370 22.09 1.36 16.02
N SER A 371 21.63 0.37 15.30
CA SER A 371 22.42 -0.24 14.24
C SER A 371 21.63 -0.39 12.97
N THR A 372 22.32 -0.24 11.86
CA THR A 372 21.71 -0.35 10.53
C THR A 372 22.70 -0.98 9.54
N LEU A 373 22.16 -1.49 8.43
CA LEU A 373 22.95 -2.19 7.42
C LEU A 373 23.89 -1.26 6.66
N ASP A 374 23.44 -0.05 6.36
CA ASP A 374 24.10 0.87 5.45
C ASP A 374 24.89 1.96 6.23
N GLN A 375 26.18 2.12 5.95
CA GLN A 375 27.05 3.11 6.62
C GLN A 375 26.53 4.56 6.52
N PRO A 376 26.01 5.04 5.38
CA PRO A 376 25.43 6.37 5.30
C PRO A 376 24.27 6.65 6.27
N GLU A 377 23.50 5.63 6.64
CA GLU A 377 22.45 5.76 7.65
C GLU A 377 23.04 5.93 9.05
N VAL A 378 24.13 5.21 9.35
CA VAL A 378 24.92 5.40 10.59
C VAL A 378 25.42 6.84 10.67
N ASP A 379 26.02 7.32 9.59
CA ASP A 379 26.62 8.65 9.50
C ASP A 379 25.53 9.75 9.66
N TYR A 380 24.36 9.53 9.07
CA TYR A 380 23.20 10.42 9.24
C TYR A 380 22.75 10.49 10.71
N ILE A 381 22.56 9.33 11.37
CA ILE A 381 22.12 9.30 12.77
C ILE A 381 23.14 10.02 13.67
N LYS A 382 24.43 9.83 13.40
CA LYS A 382 25.52 10.50 14.14
C LYS A 382 25.52 12.01 13.92
N SER A 383 25.31 12.47 12.70
CA SER A 383 25.30 13.89 12.34
C SER A 383 24.10 14.65 12.90
N ASP A 384 22.96 14.00 13.02
CA ASP A 384 21.72 14.61 13.59
C ASP A 384 21.79 14.76 15.14
N ASN A 385 22.84 14.24 15.79
CA ASN A 385 23.13 14.36 17.23
C ASN A 385 21.98 14.02 18.18
N PHE A 386 20.94 13.32 17.71
CA PHE A 386 19.85 12.92 18.57
C PHE A 386 20.15 11.64 19.39
N LEU A 387 21.22 10.91 19.05
CA LEU A 387 21.75 9.78 19.81
C LEU A 387 23.21 10.00 20.21
N TYR A 388 23.68 9.19 21.16
CA TYR A 388 25.08 9.17 21.53
C TYR A 388 25.91 8.47 20.44
N SER A 389 26.91 9.14 19.89
CA SER A 389 27.66 8.71 18.69
C SER A 389 28.24 7.30 18.80
N ASP A 390 28.82 6.95 19.98
CA ASP A 390 29.43 5.65 20.20
C ASP A 390 28.45 4.48 20.27
N ASN A 391 27.15 4.79 20.42
CA ASN A 391 26.07 3.81 20.45
C ASN A 391 25.46 3.57 19.06
N VAL A 392 25.95 4.26 18.01
CA VAL A 392 25.44 4.14 16.63
C VAL A 392 26.52 3.46 15.78
N PHE A 393 26.17 2.33 15.16
CA PHE A 393 27.16 1.51 14.46
C PHE A 393 26.56 0.75 13.27
N GLN A 394 27.42 0.41 12.30
CA GLN A 394 27.03 -0.42 11.17
C GLN A 394 26.98 -1.89 11.59
N PHE A 395 25.86 -2.57 11.34
CA PHE A 395 25.69 -3.96 11.68
C PHE A 395 24.63 -4.64 10.79
N ASP A 396 25.04 -5.72 10.13
CA ASP A 396 24.09 -6.58 9.41
C ASP A 396 23.46 -7.57 10.41
N PHE A 397 22.31 -7.21 10.94
CA PHE A 397 21.66 -8.01 11.99
C PHE A 397 21.33 -9.45 11.57
N LEU A 398 21.29 -9.79 10.30
CA LEU A 398 21.02 -11.16 9.84
C LEU A 398 22.30 -11.96 9.57
N ASN A 399 23.47 -11.30 9.42
CA ASN A 399 24.72 -11.95 9.04
C ASN A 399 25.87 -11.76 10.03
N ASP A 400 26.00 -10.59 10.65
CA ASP A 400 27.15 -10.28 11.49
C ASP A 400 27.09 -10.99 12.86
N ASP A 401 28.27 -11.31 13.40
CA ASP A 401 28.42 -11.90 14.73
C ASP A 401 28.33 -10.81 15.82
N LEU A 402 27.58 -11.11 16.88
CA LEU A 402 27.40 -10.23 18.03
C LEU A 402 28.69 -10.03 18.85
N SER A 403 29.62 -10.97 18.78
CA SER A 403 30.94 -10.88 19.42
C SER A 403 31.93 -9.99 18.67
N SER A 404 31.59 -9.60 17.43
CA SER A 404 32.44 -8.80 16.54
C SER A 404 32.76 -7.41 17.14
N ASP A 405 33.89 -6.83 16.77
CA ASP A 405 34.31 -5.49 17.19
C ASP A 405 33.40 -4.36 16.68
N LYS A 406 32.47 -4.66 15.78
CA LYS A 406 31.44 -3.73 15.34
C LYS A 406 30.43 -3.35 16.44
N VAL A 407 30.18 -4.26 17.40
CA VAL A 407 29.23 -4.04 18.49
C VAL A 407 29.89 -3.27 19.62
N PRO A 408 29.30 -2.14 20.09
CA PRO A 408 29.83 -1.38 21.23
C PRO A 408 29.99 -2.24 22.49
N ASN A 409 31.10 -2.06 23.21
CA ASN A 409 31.41 -2.84 24.42
C ASN A 409 30.30 -2.77 25.48
N LYS A 410 29.68 -1.59 25.63
CA LYS A 410 28.53 -1.43 26.54
C LYS A 410 27.36 -2.34 26.14
N LEU A 411 27.06 -2.45 24.84
CA LEU A 411 26.00 -3.32 24.36
C LEU A 411 26.38 -4.80 24.52
N LYS A 412 27.64 -5.18 24.22
CA LYS A 412 28.14 -6.55 24.46
C LYS A 412 27.92 -6.96 25.90
N ASN A 413 28.32 -6.13 26.85
CA ASN A 413 28.12 -6.40 28.28
C ASN A 413 26.62 -6.60 28.64
N ILE A 414 25.71 -5.80 28.05
CA ILE A 414 24.28 -5.98 28.23
C ILE A 414 23.81 -7.33 27.66
N LEU A 415 24.31 -7.70 26.48
CA LEU A 415 23.93 -8.94 25.81
C LEU A 415 24.47 -10.20 26.53
N GLU A 416 25.63 -10.13 27.16
CA GLU A 416 26.25 -11.23 27.91
C GLU A 416 25.66 -11.40 29.31
N ASN A 417 25.19 -10.33 29.94
CA ASN A 417 24.65 -10.34 31.27
C ASN A 417 23.14 -10.60 31.30
N ALA A 418 22.70 -11.71 31.87
CA ALA A 418 21.28 -12.10 31.92
C ALA A 418 20.37 -11.09 32.64
N GLU A 419 20.84 -10.45 33.72
CA GLU A 419 20.06 -9.44 34.45
C GLU A 419 19.93 -8.13 33.66
N LEU A 420 21.00 -7.71 32.94
CA LEU A 420 20.93 -6.53 32.09
C LEU A 420 20.06 -6.79 30.84
N ARG A 421 20.09 -8.02 30.27
CA ARG A 421 19.20 -8.38 29.16
C ARG A 421 17.72 -8.26 29.52
N LYS A 422 17.33 -8.55 30.77
CA LYS A 422 15.93 -8.35 31.22
C LYS A 422 15.50 -6.89 31.16
N LYS A 423 16.46 -5.96 31.18
CA LYS A 423 16.24 -4.52 31.02
C LYS A 423 16.50 -4.03 29.60
N LEU A 424 16.72 -4.90 28.63
CA LEU A 424 16.92 -4.53 27.22
C LEU A 424 15.58 -4.59 26.48
N ILE A 425 15.20 -3.49 25.86
CA ILE A 425 14.08 -3.41 24.90
C ILE A 425 14.66 -3.37 23.49
N ILE A 426 14.34 -4.37 22.68
CA ILE A 426 14.58 -4.34 21.23
C ILE A 426 13.37 -3.66 20.61
N LEU A 427 13.55 -2.41 20.18
CA LEU A 427 12.51 -1.56 19.58
C LEU A 427 12.77 -1.46 18.07
N ILE A 428 11.97 -2.14 17.25
CA ILE A 428 12.27 -2.30 15.83
C ILE A 428 11.06 -2.16 14.91
N ASN A 429 11.33 -1.74 13.67
CA ASN A 429 10.45 -1.89 12.52
C ASN A 429 11.20 -2.67 11.43
N PRO A 430 11.28 -4.02 11.53
CA PRO A 430 12.10 -4.82 10.62
C PRO A 430 11.48 -4.89 9.21
N PRO A 431 12.27 -5.19 8.18
CA PRO A 431 11.79 -5.28 6.81
C PRO A 431 10.69 -6.36 6.62
N TYR A 432 9.62 -6.04 5.87
CA TYR A 432 8.46 -6.92 5.63
C TYR A 432 8.58 -7.78 4.37
N ALA A 433 9.76 -7.93 3.77
CA ALA A 433 9.94 -8.68 2.54
C ALA A 433 9.55 -10.16 2.71
N GLU A 434 8.72 -10.68 1.79
CA GLU A 434 8.31 -12.09 1.69
C GLU A 434 8.94 -12.75 0.45
N ALA A 435 9.57 -13.91 0.63
CA ALA A 435 10.31 -14.61 -0.44
C ALA A 435 9.42 -15.28 -1.51
N THR A 436 8.13 -15.45 -1.27
CA THR A 436 7.27 -16.35 -2.06
C THR A 436 6.19 -15.67 -2.91
N SER A 437 5.79 -14.45 -2.62
CA SER A 437 4.58 -13.85 -3.22
C SER A 437 4.78 -13.08 -4.52
N ALA A 438 5.99 -12.96 -5.02
CA ALA A 438 6.33 -11.97 -6.04
C ALA A 438 6.14 -12.43 -7.50
N LYS A 439 5.66 -13.65 -7.78
CA LYS A 439 5.42 -14.08 -9.17
C LYS A 439 4.21 -13.42 -9.84
N ALA A 440 3.32 -12.79 -9.06
CA ALA A 440 2.02 -12.35 -9.56
C ALA A 440 1.92 -10.84 -9.87
N ILE A 441 2.79 -10.00 -9.32
CA ILE A 441 2.62 -8.54 -9.36
C ILE A 441 3.79 -7.79 -10.01
N THR A 442 5.01 -8.29 -9.85
CA THR A 442 6.20 -7.72 -10.50
C THR A 442 7.15 -8.85 -10.86
N ASN A 443 7.72 -8.92 -12.03
CA ASN A 443 8.68 -9.94 -12.49
C ASN A 443 9.93 -10.15 -11.58
N SER A 444 9.91 -9.65 -10.34
CA SER A 444 11.02 -9.59 -9.36
C SER A 444 11.10 -10.79 -8.39
N GLY A 445 10.25 -11.82 -8.54
CA GLY A 445 10.14 -12.94 -7.60
C GLY A 445 11.41 -13.75 -7.34
N LYS A 446 12.31 -13.86 -8.32
CA LYS A 446 13.58 -14.59 -8.16
C LYS A 446 14.59 -13.85 -7.27
N THR A 447 14.55 -12.52 -7.23
CA THR A 447 15.47 -11.68 -6.46
C THR A 447 15.07 -11.56 -4.98
N LYS A 448 13.76 -11.57 -4.67
CA LYS A 448 13.26 -11.57 -3.27
C LYS A 448 13.58 -12.88 -2.55
N ALA A 449 13.49 -14.01 -3.25
CA ALA A 449 13.83 -15.32 -2.69
C ALA A 449 15.27 -15.42 -2.21
N LYS A 450 16.22 -14.78 -2.89
CA LYS A 450 17.63 -14.78 -2.50
C LYS A 450 17.87 -14.00 -1.20
N VAL A 451 17.30 -12.80 -1.05
CA VAL A 451 17.52 -11.94 0.13
C VAL A 451 17.04 -12.62 1.42
N ALA A 452 15.93 -13.35 1.38
CA ALA A 452 15.42 -14.03 2.57
C ALA A 452 16.11 -15.36 2.90
N LYS A 453 16.84 -15.99 1.98
CA LYS A 453 17.38 -17.35 2.16
C LYS A 453 18.90 -17.45 2.19
N ASP A 454 19.61 -16.41 1.82
CA ASP A 454 21.08 -16.42 1.68
C ASP A 454 21.80 -15.83 2.91
N ASN A 455 21.10 -15.58 4.04
CA ASN A 455 21.70 -15.01 5.24
C ASN A 455 21.99 -16.06 6.32
N ALA A 456 22.93 -15.76 7.23
CA ALA A 456 23.38 -16.65 8.29
C ALA A 456 22.25 -17.02 9.28
N THR A 457 21.38 -16.07 9.63
CA THR A 457 20.23 -16.28 10.51
C THR A 457 19.26 -17.30 9.92
N TYR A 458 18.93 -17.18 8.62
CA TYR A 458 18.12 -18.18 7.93
C TYR A 458 18.77 -19.55 8.02
N GLN A 459 20.05 -19.68 7.67
CA GLN A 459 20.72 -20.98 7.70
C GLN A 459 20.71 -21.61 9.10
N LYS A 460 20.92 -20.80 10.13
CA LYS A 460 20.93 -21.25 11.53
C LYS A 460 19.56 -21.69 12.06
N TYR A 461 18.48 -21.00 11.66
CA TYR A 461 17.14 -21.18 12.26
C TYR A 461 16.06 -21.70 11.32
N LYS A 462 16.36 -22.03 10.06
CA LYS A 462 15.35 -22.48 9.06
C LYS A 462 14.52 -23.68 9.51
N SER A 463 15.11 -24.61 10.26
CA SER A 463 14.40 -25.79 10.78
C SER A 463 13.35 -25.42 11.84
N ILE A 464 13.63 -24.41 12.67
CA ILE A 464 12.74 -23.90 13.71
C ILE A 464 11.64 -23.03 13.12
N LEU A 465 11.99 -22.22 12.11
CA LEU A 465 11.04 -21.31 11.48
C LEU A 465 10.12 -22.02 10.49
N SER A 466 10.57 -23.10 9.85
CA SER A 466 9.82 -23.80 8.80
C SER A 466 9.34 -22.81 7.71
N SER A 467 8.05 -22.79 7.37
CA SER A 467 7.48 -21.87 6.37
C SER A 467 7.55 -20.38 6.76
N ALA A 468 7.62 -20.06 8.04
CA ALA A 468 7.81 -18.68 8.52
C ALA A 468 9.19 -18.10 8.13
N SER A 469 10.17 -18.94 7.81
CA SER A 469 11.51 -18.52 7.38
C SER A 469 11.51 -17.66 6.11
N ASN A 470 10.45 -17.71 5.32
CA ASN A 470 10.28 -16.86 4.14
C ASN A 470 10.02 -15.38 4.45
N GLU A 471 9.70 -15.04 5.70
CA GLU A 471 9.42 -13.68 6.14
C GLU A 471 10.63 -13.13 6.91
N LEU A 472 11.20 -12.02 6.44
CA LEU A 472 12.40 -11.43 7.06
C LEU A 472 12.17 -11.06 8.53
N PHE A 473 11.04 -10.42 8.86
CA PHE A 473 10.76 -10.06 10.26
C PHE A 473 10.76 -11.27 11.20
N ALA A 474 10.34 -12.45 10.73
CA ALA A 474 10.36 -13.67 11.54
C ALA A 474 11.80 -14.15 11.83
N GLN A 475 12.74 -13.89 10.91
CA GLN A 475 14.16 -14.17 11.13
C GLN A 475 14.74 -13.23 12.18
N PHE A 476 14.37 -11.93 12.16
CA PHE A 476 14.72 -10.99 13.23
C PHE A 476 14.20 -11.49 14.58
N PHE A 477 12.92 -11.83 14.66
CA PHE A 477 12.28 -12.25 15.90
C PHE A 477 12.90 -13.51 16.48
N ILE A 478 13.21 -14.52 15.65
CA ILE A 478 13.80 -15.76 16.15
C ILE A 478 15.23 -15.55 16.62
N ARG A 479 16.03 -14.71 15.92
CA ARG A 479 17.38 -14.37 16.36
C ARG A 479 17.35 -13.64 17.69
N ILE A 480 16.50 -12.63 17.84
CA ILE A 480 16.29 -11.91 19.12
C ILE A 480 15.90 -12.89 20.22
N TYR A 481 14.92 -13.72 19.98
CA TYR A 481 14.41 -14.69 20.96
C TYR A 481 15.45 -15.72 21.39
N LYS A 482 16.32 -16.16 20.49
CA LYS A 482 17.32 -17.20 20.75
C LYS A 482 18.65 -16.67 21.29
N GLU A 483 19.06 -15.48 20.83
CA GLU A 483 20.36 -14.93 21.16
C GLU A 483 20.31 -13.88 22.28
N PHE A 484 19.10 -13.29 22.54
CA PHE A 484 18.90 -12.27 23.60
C PHE A 484 17.87 -12.73 24.62
N ASP A 485 17.97 -13.96 25.11
CA ASP A 485 16.99 -14.53 26.02
C ASP A 485 16.73 -13.63 27.23
N GLY A 486 15.44 -13.39 27.53
CA GLY A 486 14.98 -12.52 28.60
C GLY A 486 14.74 -11.06 28.24
N CYS A 487 15.14 -10.58 27.05
CA CYS A 487 14.88 -9.21 26.61
C CYS A 487 13.38 -8.93 26.37
N LYS A 488 13.03 -7.67 26.19
CA LYS A 488 11.71 -7.23 25.72
C LYS A 488 11.77 -6.99 24.20
N LEU A 489 10.76 -7.43 23.45
CA LEU A 489 10.65 -7.16 22.04
C LEU A 489 9.44 -6.26 21.79
N ALA A 490 9.68 -5.07 21.30
CA ALA A 490 8.68 -4.10 20.89
C ALA A 490 8.83 -3.86 19.38
N SER A 491 7.89 -4.34 18.59
CA SER A 491 8.10 -4.38 17.15
C SER A 491 6.85 -4.05 16.35
N PHE A 492 7.05 -3.27 15.29
CA PHE A 492 6.12 -3.25 14.16
C PHE A 492 6.32 -4.51 13.32
N SER A 493 5.22 -5.12 12.89
CA SER A 493 5.27 -6.29 11.97
C SER A 493 3.88 -6.59 11.40
N THR A 494 3.86 -7.42 10.37
CA THR A 494 2.59 -8.05 9.98
C THR A 494 2.12 -8.99 11.09
N LEU A 495 0.81 -9.09 11.29
CA LEU A 495 0.23 -9.88 12.39
C LEU A 495 0.13 -11.39 12.09
N LYS A 496 0.64 -11.85 10.93
CA LYS A 496 0.59 -13.27 10.51
C LYS A 496 1.13 -14.23 11.57
N TYR A 497 2.20 -13.86 12.27
CA TYR A 497 2.84 -14.76 13.24
C TYR A 497 1.96 -15.08 14.44
N THR A 498 0.95 -14.27 14.73
CA THR A 498 0.06 -14.46 15.88
C THR A 498 -1.00 -15.54 15.63
N ASN A 499 -1.48 -15.74 14.39
CA ASN A 499 -2.65 -16.59 14.12
C ASN A 499 -2.58 -17.43 12.84
N SER A 500 -1.68 -17.13 11.86
CA SER A 500 -1.67 -17.88 10.61
C SER A 500 -1.00 -19.26 10.72
N GLU A 501 -1.46 -20.20 9.90
CA GLU A 501 -0.98 -21.60 9.93
C GLU A 501 0.50 -21.73 9.59
N ASN A 502 0.99 -20.90 8.65
CA ASN A 502 2.40 -20.88 8.25
C ASN A 502 3.36 -20.54 9.41
N PHE A 503 2.86 -19.96 10.48
CA PHE A 503 3.63 -19.62 11.67
C PHE A 503 3.40 -20.56 12.87
N LYS A 504 2.81 -21.72 12.66
CA LYS A 504 2.56 -22.70 13.73
C LYS A 504 3.85 -23.10 14.44
N THR A 505 4.86 -23.57 13.72
CA THR A 505 6.17 -23.97 14.28
C THR A 505 6.89 -22.80 14.95
N PHE A 506 6.80 -21.60 14.38
CA PHE A 506 7.31 -20.39 15.02
C PHE A 506 6.66 -20.18 16.40
N ARG A 507 5.32 -20.24 16.52
CA ARG A 507 4.61 -20.08 17.82
C ARG A 507 4.91 -21.18 18.83
N GLU A 508 5.23 -22.37 18.37
CA GLU A 508 5.67 -23.47 19.25
C GLU A 508 7.03 -23.17 19.89
N THR A 509 7.88 -22.39 19.21
CA THR A 509 9.20 -21.99 19.68
C THR A 509 9.18 -20.64 20.39
N PHE A 510 8.57 -19.61 19.80
CA PHE A 510 8.52 -18.25 20.34
C PHE A 510 7.49 -18.17 21.47
N LYS A 511 7.96 -18.34 22.70
CA LYS A 511 7.15 -18.26 23.91
C LYS A 511 7.48 -16.98 24.66
N ALA A 512 6.53 -16.07 24.71
CA ALA A 512 6.70 -14.78 25.35
C ALA A 512 5.37 -14.28 25.92
N GLU A 513 5.41 -13.48 26.97
CA GLU A 513 4.23 -12.83 27.50
C GLU A 513 3.88 -11.60 26.67
N PHE A 514 2.69 -11.56 26.11
CA PHE A 514 2.16 -10.35 25.47
C PHE A 514 1.82 -9.30 26.55
N LYS A 515 2.40 -8.12 26.44
CA LYS A 515 2.15 -7.01 27.37
C LYS A 515 1.05 -6.09 26.86
N LYS A 516 1.28 -5.43 25.75
CA LYS A 516 0.33 -4.52 25.09
C LYS A 516 0.63 -4.42 23.60
N GLY A 517 -0.31 -3.89 22.84
CA GLY A 517 -0.10 -3.60 21.42
C GLY A 517 -1.30 -2.94 20.78
N PHE A 518 -1.09 -2.46 19.58
CA PHE A 518 -2.12 -1.90 18.73
C PHE A 518 -1.95 -2.36 17.29
N MET A 519 -3.01 -2.20 16.50
CA MET A 519 -2.98 -2.44 15.06
C MET A 519 -3.50 -1.25 14.28
N ILE A 520 -2.96 -1.10 13.09
CA ILE A 520 -3.16 0.00 12.17
C ILE A 520 -3.22 -0.50 10.74
N PRO A 521 -3.88 0.22 9.82
CA PRO A 521 -3.87 -0.16 8.42
C PRO A 521 -2.47 0.06 7.82
N ALA A 522 -2.01 -0.92 7.04
CA ALA A 522 -0.67 -0.93 6.47
C ALA A 522 -0.37 0.25 5.54
N ASN A 523 -1.40 0.80 4.89
CA ASN A 523 -1.28 1.97 4.01
C ASN A 523 -0.95 3.28 4.73
N THR A 524 -0.72 3.25 6.04
CA THR A 524 -0.18 4.39 6.81
C THR A 524 1.34 4.43 6.83
N PHE A 525 1.99 3.35 6.40
CA PHE A 525 3.42 3.34 6.15
C PHE A 525 3.68 3.70 4.69
N ASP A 526 4.70 4.50 4.46
CA ASP A 526 5.11 4.89 3.12
C ASP A 526 5.36 3.65 2.26
N ASN A 527 4.78 3.64 1.06
CA ASN A 527 4.92 2.56 0.09
C ASN A 527 4.36 1.18 0.51
N VAL A 528 3.49 1.11 1.52
CA VAL A 528 2.76 -0.12 1.88
C VAL A 528 1.29 0.03 1.50
N PHE A 529 0.79 -0.83 0.65
CA PHE A 529 -0.50 -0.63 -0.06
C PHE A 529 -1.54 -1.69 0.10
N GLY A 530 -1.26 -2.75 0.80
CA GLY A 530 -2.28 -3.75 1.04
C GLY A 530 -3.31 -3.27 2.07
N GLU A 531 -4.57 -3.58 1.86
CA GLU A 531 -5.58 -3.54 2.93
C GLU A 531 -5.33 -4.69 3.93
N PHE A 532 -4.18 -4.63 4.63
CA PHE A 532 -3.81 -5.58 5.67
C PHE A 532 -3.36 -4.86 6.94
N PRO A 533 -3.42 -5.50 8.10
CA PRO A 533 -3.00 -4.88 9.35
C PRO A 533 -1.48 -4.99 9.56
N ILE A 534 -0.88 -3.90 10.05
CA ILE A 534 0.39 -3.90 10.75
C ILE A 534 0.10 -3.72 12.24
N GLY A 535 0.82 -4.45 13.09
CA GLY A 535 0.72 -4.32 14.53
C GLY A 535 2.01 -3.85 15.16
N PHE A 536 1.91 -3.01 16.19
CA PHE A 536 2.97 -2.78 17.14
C PHE A 536 2.68 -3.60 18.39
N LEU A 537 3.51 -4.61 18.67
CA LEU A 537 3.32 -5.54 19.76
C LEU A 537 4.53 -5.57 20.69
N ILE A 538 4.26 -5.58 21.98
CA ILE A 538 5.27 -5.62 23.05
C ILE A 538 5.22 -6.98 23.72
N TRP A 539 6.35 -7.68 23.69
CA TRP A 539 6.55 -9.01 24.23
C TRP A 539 7.62 -9.01 25.33
N ASP A 540 7.34 -9.72 26.43
CA ASP A 540 8.34 -10.03 27.44
C ASP A 540 8.83 -11.46 27.21
N THR A 541 10.05 -11.61 26.70
CA THR A 541 10.63 -12.93 26.42
C THR A 541 11.17 -13.63 27.69
N ASN A 542 11.32 -12.90 28.78
CA ASN A 542 11.68 -13.50 30.06
C ASN A 542 10.54 -14.39 30.60
N ASN A 543 9.29 -14.01 30.35
CA ASN A 543 8.11 -14.76 30.77
C ASN A 543 7.64 -15.69 29.64
N LYS A 544 8.01 -16.97 29.71
CA LYS A 544 7.75 -17.99 28.70
C LYS A 544 6.27 -18.41 28.68
N LYS A 545 5.43 -17.68 27.93
CA LYS A 545 4.01 -18.01 27.75
C LYS A 545 3.70 -18.35 26.30
N ASN A 546 2.86 -19.35 26.09
CA ASN A 546 2.36 -19.65 24.75
C ASN A 546 1.40 -18.56 24.30
N ILE A 547 1.51 -18.14 23.05
CA ILE A 547 0.55 -17.23 22.42
C ILE A 547 -0.78 -18.01 22.27
N LYS A 548 -1.84 -17.57 22.98
CA LYS A 548 -3.18 -18.16 22.86
C LYS A 548 -4.18 -17.16 22.30
N LYS A 549 -4.30 -16.02 22.94
CA LYS A 549 -5.15 -14.89 22.54
C LYS A 549 -4.40 -13.62 22.87
N ILE A 550 -4.42 -12.65 21.96
CA ILE A 550 -3.96 -11.29 22.21
C ILE A 550 -5.07 -10.32 21.83
N SER A 551 -5.17 -9.21 22.53
CA SER A 551 -6.14 -8.16 22.24
C SER A 551 -5.38 -6.87 21.93
N LEU A 552 -5.66 -6.28 20.78
CA LEU A 552 -5.01 -5.09 20.26
C LEU A 552 -6.00 -3.94 20.18
N ASP A 553 -5.56 -2.75 20.55
CA ASP A 553 -6.31 -1.52 20.25
C ASP A 553 -6.22 -1.25 18.75
N VAL A 554 -7.31 -0.76 18.15
CA VAL A 554 -7.39 -0.51 16.70
C VAL A 554 -7.40 1.00 16.46
N PHE A 555 -6.45 1.48 15.66
CA PHE A 555 -6.36 2.87 15.26
C PHE A 555 -6.60 3.02 13.76
N ASP A 556 -7.21 4.13 13.38
CA ASP A 556 -7.33 4.54 11.98
C ASP A 556 -6.01 5.15 11.47
N SER A 557 -5.96 5.49 10.18
CA SER A 557 -4.78 6.11 9.54
C SER A 557 -4.38 7.47 10.14
N LYS A 558 -5.21 8.07 10.97
CA LYS A 558 -4.96 9.34 11.67
C LYS A 558 -4.58 9.18 13.14
N GLY A 559 -4.33 7.95 13.58
CA GLY A 559 -3.98 7.62 14.97
C GLY A 559 -5.13 7.78 15.98
N LYS A 560 -6.38 7.88 15.51
CA LYS A 560 -7.57 7.87 16.36
C LYS A 560 -8.07 6.45 16.55
N ILE A 561 -8.67 6.17 17.73
CA ILE A 561 -9.34 4.89 17.96
C ILE A 561 -10.39 4.65 16.86
N TYR A 562 -10.31 3.49 16.22
CA TYR A 562 -11.23 3.13 15.16
C TYR A 562 -12.63 2.86 15.72
N GLN A 563 -13.61 3.69 15.37
CA GLN A 563 -14.91 3.70 16.05
C GLN A 563 -15.73 2.43 15.81
N ASN A 564 -15.59 1.80 14.63
CA ASN A 564 -16.37 0.61 14.28
C ASN A 564 -15.86 -0.66 14.99
N GLU A 565 -14.57 -0.71 15.36
CA GLU A 565 -13.97 -1.83 16.07
C GLU A 565 -12.78 -1.34 16.91
N LYS A 566 -13.05 -0.94 18.16
CA LYS A 566 -12.03 -0.32 19.04
C LYS A 566 -10.92 -1.28 19.46
N LYS A 567 -11.23 -2.59 19.53
CA LYS A 567 -10.30 -3.66 19.89
C LYS A 567 -10.47 -4.85 18.96
N LYS A 568 -9.37 -5.49 18.62
CA LYS A 568 -9.35 -6.74 17.86
C LYS A 568 -8.67 -7.85 18.66
N SER A 569 -9.36 -8.98 18.79
CA SER A 569 -8.76 -10.20 19.33
C SER A 569 -8.18 -11.07 18.22
N LEU A 570 -6.96 -11.56 18.42
CA LEU A 570 -6.29 -12.51 17.53
C LEU A 570 -6.03 -13.81 18.29
N TYR A 571 -6.41 -14.93 17.68
CA TYR A 571 -6.38 -16.25 18.32
C TYR A 571 -5.34 -17.15 17.66
N ALA A 572 -4.34 -17.58 18.41
CA ALA A 572 -3.35 -18.59 18.00
C ALA A 572 -3.94 -20.01 18.14
N ASN A 573 -4.95 -20.29 17.35
CA ASN A 573 -5.77 -21.48 17.50
C ASN A 573 -5.06 -22.78 17.09
N LYS A 574 -5.18 -23.80 17.94
CA LYS A 574 -4.86 -25.19 17.59
C LYS A 574 -6.02 -25.91 16.86
N LYS A 575 -7.20 -25.24 16.74
CA LYS A 575 -8.36 -25.83 16.08
C LYS A 575 -8.07 -26.10 14.61
N LEU A 576 -8.61 -27.17 14.09
CA LEU A 576 -8.57 -27.50 12.66
C LEU A 576 -9.19 -26.36 11.87
N LYS A 577 -8.66 -26.12 10.67
CA LYS A 577 -9.14 -25.08 9.77
C LYS A 577 -10.31 -25.57 8.93
N ILE A 578 -11.07 -24.64 8.37
CA ILE A 578 -12.24 -24.95 7.52
C ILE A 578 -11.88 -25.86 6.32
N ASN A 579 -10.64 -25.83 5.87
CA ASN A 579 -10.18 -26.73 4.80
C ASN A 579 -10.15 -28.21 5.25
N ASN A 580 -9.89 -28.47 6.53
CA ASN A 580 -10.00 -29.84 7.07
C ASN A 580 -11.47 -30.28 7.11
N TRP A 581 -12.39 -29.38 7.45
CA TRP A 581 -13.83 -29.65 7.36
C TRP A 581 -14.27 -29.90 5.91
N ARG A 582 -13.86 -29.05 4.97
CA ARG A 582 -14.12 -29.23 3.54
C ARG A 582 -13.64 -30.61 3.05
N SER A 583 -12.48 -31.06 3.48
CA SER A 583 -11.93 -32.36 3.08
C SER A 583 -12.78 -33.55 3.56
N THR A 584 -13.68 -33.37 4.54
CA THR A 584 -14.58 -34.47 5.00
C THR A 584 -15.71 -34.76 4.04
N PHE A 585 -16.06 -33.86 3.13
CA PHE A 585 -17.15 -34.01 2.16
C PHE A 585 -16.73 -33.74 0.69
N ALA A 586 -15.53 -33.22 0.45
CA ALA A 586 -14.98 -33.01 -0.88
C ALA A 586 -14.27 -34.28 -1.36
N ASN A 587 -15.06 -35.34 -1.70
CA ASN A 587 -14.51 -36.59 -2.20
C ASN A 587 -14.17 -36.48 -3.69
N LYS A 588 -12.91 -36.63 -4.03
CA LYS A 588 -12.45 -36.63 -5.43
C LYS A 588 -12.91 -37.88 -6.22
N ASN A 589 -13.25 -38.94 -5.52
CA ASN A 589 -13.71 -40.20 -6.09
C ASN A 589 -15.24 -40.32 -6.10
N ASP A 590 -15.97 -39.24 -5.81
CA ASP A 590 -17.42 -39.20 -5.88
C ASP A 590 -17.86 -39.31 -7.35
N LEU A 591 -18.50 -40.41 -7.68
CA LEU A 591 -19.03 -40.73 -9.00
C LEU A 591 -20.44 -40.16 -9.22
N SER A 592 -21.01 -39.45 -8.24
CA SER A 592 -22.33 -38.81 -8.41
C SER A 592 -22.27 -37.68 -9.41
N LYS A 593 -23.43 -37.32 -9.96
CA LYS A 593 -23.51 -36.26 -10.98
C LYS A 593 -22.91 -34.94 -10.47
N GLN A 594 -21.95 -34.43 -11.22
CA GLN A 594 -21.41 -33.10 -10.98
C GLN A 594 -22.48 -32.04 -11.31
N LEU A 595 -22.78 -31.18 -10.33
CA LEU A 595 -23.72 -30.05 -10.48
C LEU A 595 -23.01 -28.74 -10.81
N ALA A 596 -21.82 -28.55 -10.24
CA ALA A 596 -20.97 -27.39 -10.47
C ALA A 596 -19.56 -27.66 -9.92
N LEU A 597 -18.67 -26.68 -10.07
CA LEU A 597 -17.34 -26.66 -9.49
C LEU A 597 -17.18 -25.48 -8.52
N ILE A 598 -16.43 -25.67 -7.45
CA ILE A 598 -16.03 -24.58 -6.55
C ILE A 598 -14.50 -24.46 -6.55
N VAL A 599 -13.99 -23.25 -6.70
CA VAL A 599 -12.54 -23.00 -6.60
C VAL A 599 -12.13 -23.08 -5.13
N GLY A 600 -11.09 -23.90 -4.84
CA GLY A 600 -10.52 -24.00 -3.50
C GLY A 600 -9.81 -22.72 -3.07
N ALA A 601 -9.91 -22.39 -1.79
CA ALA A 601 -9.26 -21.26 -1.16
C ALA A 601 -8.56 -21.69 0.14
N SER A 602 -7.54 -20.97 0.59
CA SER A 602 -6.96 -21.18 1.92
C SER A 602 -7.93 -20.72 3.02
N SER A 603 -7.65 -21.06 4.28
CA SER A 603 -8.56 -20.73 5.39
C SER A 603 -8.61 -19.27 5.79
N ASP A 604 -7.73 -18.43 5.23
CA ASP A 604 -7.65 -17.01 5.58
C ASP A 604 -8.85 -16.21 5.02
N MET A 605 -9.31 -15.22 5.75
CA MET A 605 -10.37 -14.30 5.33
C MET A 605 -10.04 -13.61 3.99
N LYS A 606 -8.81 -13.14 3.79
CA LYS A 606 -8.36 -12.51 2.54
C LYS A 606 -8.58 -13.40 1.31
N GLN A 607 -8.46 -14.71 1.46
CA GLN A 607 -8.63 -15.68 0.37
C GLN A 607 -10.10 -15.98 0.04
N SER A 608 -11.04 -15.46 0.83
CA SER A 608 -12.47 -15.55 0.50
C SER A 608 -12.79 -14.82 -0.82
N SER A 609 -11.98 -13.84 -1.20
CA SER A 609 -12.14 -13.07 -2.45
C SER A 609 -12.02 -13.92 -3.72
N ILE A 610 -11.26 -15.00 -3.70
CA ILE A 610 -11.05 -15.89 -4.85
C ILE A 610 -12.06 -17.04 -4.93
N LEU A 611 -12.89 -17.24 -3.89
CA LEU A 611 -13.86 -18.31 -3.83
C LEU A 611 -15.01 -18.04 -4.81
N VAL A 612 -15.18 -18.92 -5.79
CA VAL A 612 -16.23 -18.83 -6.82
C VAL A 612 -16.85 -20.19 -7.07
N ILE A 613 -18.15 -20.21 -7.44
CA ILE A 613 -18.86 -21.37 -8.00
C ILE A 613 -18.87 -21.18 -9.52
N GLN A 614 -18.53 -22.22 -10.29
CA GLN A 614 -18.40 -22.14 -11.75
C GLN A 614 -18.79 -23.43 -12.44
N SER A 615 -19.06 -23.39 -13.75
CA SER A 615 -19.46 -24.53 -14.56
C SER A 615 -18.28 -25.39 -15.02
N LYS A 616 -17.14 -24.78 -15.33
CA LYS A 616 -16.03 -25.44 -16.01
C LYS A 616 -14.72 -25.23 -15.29
N GLU A 617 -13.83 -26.21 -15.32
CA GLU A 617 -12.52 -26.10 -14.69
C GLU A 617 -11.66 -25.04 -15.38
N LYS A 618 -11.32 -23.98 -14.64
CA LYS A 618 -10.43 -22.89 -15.06
C LYS A 618 -9.24 -22.70 -14.12
N ALA A 619 -9.19 -23.44 -13.02
CA ALA A 619 -8.18 -23.30 -11.98
C ALA A 619 -7.69 -24.65 -11.47
N ARG A 620 -6.42 -24.69 -11.09
CA ARG A 620 -5.72 -25.90 -10.62
C ARG A 620 -6.33 -26.58 -9.38
N TYR A 621 -7.21 -25.90 -8.66
CA TYR A 621 -7.79 -26.37 -7.38
C TYR A 621 -9.30 -26.27 -7.38
N CYS A 622 -9.96 -26.86 -8.37
CA CYS A 622 -11.42 -27.01 -8.38
C CYS A 622 -11.85 -28.27 -7.65
N LEU A 623 -13.00 -28.22 -6.99
CA LEU A 623 -13.64 -29.32 -6.31
C LEU A 623 -15.06 -29.50 -6.83
N ASN A 624 -15.53 -30.73 -6.95
CA ASN A 624 -16.86 -31.06 -7.47
C ASN A 624 -17.94 -30.78 -6.42
N ILE A 625 -18.95 -30.04 -6.82
CA ILE A 625 -20.23 -29.94 -6.10
C ILE A 625 -21.15 -31.00 -6.71
N THR A 626 -21.65 -31.89 -5.87
CA THR A 626 -22.53 -33.01 -6.23
C THR A 626 -23.81 -32.96 -5.37
N GLU A 627 -24.82 -33.74 -5.68
CA GLU A 627 -26.05 -33.85 -4.90
C GLU A 627 -25.77 -34.16 -3.43
N GLN A 628 -24.76 -35.00 -3.14
CA GLN A 628 -24.45 -35.44 -1.77
C GLN A 628 -23.77 -34.35 -0.91
N ASN A 629 -23.10 -33.39 -1.54
CA ASN A 629 -22.30 -32.40 -0.82
C ASN A 629 -22.69 -30.94 -1.06
N ILE A 630 -23.76 -30.70 -1.83
CA ILE A 630 -24.18 -29.33 -2.22
C ILE A 630 -24.44 -28.44 -0.98
N ILE A 631 -25.15 -28.94 0.02
CA ILE A 631 -25.43 -28.18 1.25
C ILE A 631 -24.11 -27.79 1.93
N ASN A 632 -23.19 -28.74 2.07
CA ASN A 632 -21.90 -28.49 2.73
C ASN A 632 -21.06 -27.44 1.98
N PHE A 633 -21.03 -27.50 0.63
CA PHE A 633 -20.35 -26.49 -0.17
C PHE A 633 -21.04 -25.12 -0.16
N CYS A 634 -22.38 -25.11 -0.12
CA CYS A 634 -23.11 -23.84 0.03
C CYS A 634 -22.87 -23.20 1.40
N ILE A 635 -22.80 -23.98 2.48
CA ILE A 635 -22.34 -23.49 3.79
C ILE A 635 -20.90 -22.97 3.71
N TYR A 636 -19.99 -23.77 3.16
CA TYR A 636 -18.57 -23.36 2.98
C TYR A 636 -18.44 -22.07 2.19
N PHE A 637 -19.25 -21.89 1.15
CA PHE A 637 -19.29 -20.68 0.35
C PHE A 637 -19.89 -19.51 1.11
N ALA A 638 -21.11 -19.71 1.68
CA ALA A 638 -21.85 -18.65 2.34
C ALA A 638 -21.15 -18.08 3.58
N VAL A 639 -20.62 -18.94 4.48
CA VAL A 639 -19.89 -18.47 5.67
C VAL A 639 -18.65 -17.66 5.33
N ARG A 640 -18.02 -17.89 4.17
CA ARG A 640 -16.86 -17.15 3.71
C ARG A 640 -17.20 -15.89 2.94
N ARG A 641 -18.40 -15.81 2.38
CA ARG A 641 -18.82 -14.70 1.53
C ARG A 641 -19.76 -13.71 2.21
N SER A 642 -20.46 -14.11 3.26
CA SER A 642 -21.36 -13.23 4.00
C SER A 642 -20.62 -12.19 4.84
N ILE A 643 -19.42 -12.49 5.32
CA ILE A 643 -18.58 -11.54 6.04
C ILE A 643 -17.70 -10.75 5.05
N LYS A 644 -17.86 -9.43 5.10
CA LYS A 644 -17.04 -8.55 4.28
C LYS A 644 -15.57 -8.56 4.73
N HIS A 645 -14.67 -8.81 3.79
CA HIS A 645 -13.22 -8.65 4.03
C HIS A 645 -12.90 -7.17 4.26
N THR A 646 -12.16 -6.90 5.33
CA THR A 646 -11.61 -5.59 5.68
C THR A 646 -10.13 -5.74 6.05
N TRP A 647 -9.40 -4.64 6.18
CA TRP A 647 -8.03 -4.68 6.65
C TRP A 647 -7.91 -5.26 8.08
N ILE A 648 -8.94 -5.10 8.94
CA ILE A 648 -8.93 -5.58 10.33
C ILE A 648 -9.02 -7.10 10.41
N ASN A 649 -9.91 -7.71 9.62
CA ASN A 649 -10.13 -9.16 9.64
C ASN A 649 -9.28 -9.93 8.61
N HIS A 650 -8.37 -9.24 7.91
CA HIS A 650 -7.56 -9.77 6.81
C HIS A 650 -6.90 -11.13 7.11
N ASN A 651 -6.38 -11.31 8.32
CA ASN A 651 -5.68 -12.51 8.76
C ASN A 651 -6.55 -13.48 9.56
N ASP A 652 -7.85 -13.21 9.75
CA ASP A 652 -8.76 -14.10 10.45
C ASP A 652 -8.85 -15.44 9.74
N GLN A 653 -8.94 -16.52 10.53
CA GLN A 653 -8.89 -17.88 10.05
C GLN A 653 -10.25 -18.53 10.21
N PHE A 654 -10.84 -18.99 9.12
CA PHE A 654 -12.01 -19.86 9.19
C PHE A 654 -11.63 -21.24 9.76
N LEU A 655 -12.44 -21.74 10.66
CA LEU A 655 -12.19 -22.91 11.48
C LEU A 655 -13.11 -24.08 11.09
N PHE A 656 -12.74 -25.26 11.56
CA PHE A 656 -13.60 -26.45 11.51
C PHE A 656 -14.80 -26.21 12.46
N PRO A 657 -16.05 -26.25 11.96
CA PRO A 657 -17.23 -25.95 12.77
C PRO A 657 -17.53 -27.06 13.80
N ASN A 658 -18.31 -26.70 14.83
CA ASN A 658 -18.96 -27.70 15.68
C ASN A 658 -20.10 -28.39 14.93
N ASN A 659 -20.74 -29.42 15.54
CA ASN A 659 -21.79 -30.20 14.87
C ASN A 659 -23.20 -29.58 14.96
N LYS A 660 -23.41 -28.47 15.66
CA LYS A 660 -24.75 -27.89 15.87
C LYS A 660 -25.44 -27.47 14.57
N TRP A 661 -24.65 -26.98 13.58
CA TRP A 661 -25.17 -26.58 12.27
C TRP A 661 -25.92 -27.70 11.53
N LYS A 662 -25.63 -28.99 11.82
CA LYS A 662 -26.24 -30.16 11.15
C LYS A 662 -27.75 -30.26 11.38
N ASN A 663 -28.24 -29.74 12.51
CA ASN A 663 -29.64 -29.76 12.88
C ASN A 663 -30.33 -28.40 12.68
N ASP A 664 -29.61 -27.38 12.17
CA ASP A 664 -30.19 -26.09 11.80
C ASP A 664 -30.47 -26.05 10.29
N PHE A 665 -31.60 -26.62 9.90
CA PHE A 665 -31.99 -26.72 8.50
C PHE A 665 -32.31 -25.34 7.90
N ILE A 666 -32.73 -24.38 8.72
CA ILE A 666 -32.92 -22.98 8.29
C ILE A 666 -31.60 -22.34 7.87
N PHE A 667 -30.54 -22.52 8.67
CA PHE A 667 -29.20 -22.05 8.34
C PHE A 667 -28.69 -22.73 7.04
N GLN A 668 -28.88 -24.03 6.89
CA GLN A 668 -28.45 -24.78 5.71
C GLN A 668 -29.10 -24.24 4.44
N ILE A 669 -30.44 -24.06 4.45
CA ILE A 669 -31.18 -23.56 3.28
C ILE A 669 -30.88 -22.09 3.00
N ASN A 670 -30.67 -21.26 4.05
CA ASN A 670 -30.24 -19.88 3.89
C ASN A 670 -28.88 -19.79 3.17
N CYS A 671 -27.94 -20.68 3.51
CA CYS A 671 -26.63 -20.77 2.84
C CYS A 671 -26.78 -21.21 1.38
N LEU A 672 -27.70 -22.13 1.07
CA LEU A 672 -27.98 -22.56 -0.30
C LEU A 672 -28.53 -21.39 -1.13
N ILE A 673 -29.59 -20.72 -0.66
CA ILE A 673 -30.24 -19.61 -1.37
C ILE A 673 -29.24 -18.45 -1.56
N TYR A 674 -28.45 -18.15 -0.53
CA TYR A 674 -27.38 -17.16 -0.62
C TYR A 674 -26.39 -17.50 -1.72
N SER A 675 -25.97 -18.77 -1.84
CA SER A 675 -24.97 -19.21 -2.80
C SER A 675 -25.48 -19.20 -4.24
N ILE A 676 -26.77 -19.50 -4.45
CA ILE A 676 -27.40 -19.48 -5.79
C ILE A 676 -27.33 -18.09 -6.40
N PHE A 677 -27.71 -17.04 -5.64
CA PHE A 677 -27.85 -15.68 -6.13
C PHE A 677 -26.67 -14.77 -5.79
N HIS A 678 -25.60 -15.30 -5.25
CA HIS A 678 -24.41 -14.50 -4.97
C HIS A 678 -23.66 -14.14 -6.27
N ASN A 679 -23.12 -12.91 -6.35
CA ASN A 679 -22.41 -12.39 -7.53
C ASN A 679 -21.17 -13.18 -7.94
N LYS A 680 -20.67 -14.10 -7.10
CA LYS A 680 -19.57 -15.02 -7.36
C LYS A 680 -20.04 -16.46 -7.70
N ASN A 681 -21.30 -16.64 -7.90
CA ASN A 681 -21.82 -17.75 -8.66
C ASN A 681 -21.68 -17.40 -10.15
N CYS A 682 -20.76 -18.06 -10.83
CA CYS A 682 -20.36 -17.80 -12.22
C CYS A 682 -20.68 -19.00 -13.11
N ILE A 683 -21.74 -19.73 -12.80
CA ILE A 683 -22.25 -20.82 -13.64
C ILE A 683 -22.76 -20.19 -14.94
N LYS A 684 -22.44 -20.82 -16.07
CA LYS A 684 -22.86 -20.42 -17.41
C LYS A 684 -23.61 -21.56 -18.05
N SER A 685 -24.83 -21.33 -18.51
CA SER A 685 -25.69 -22.31 -19.20
C SER A 685 -25.06 -22.84 -20.48
N ASN A 686 -24.34 -22.01 -21.24
CA ASN A 686 -23.70 -22.41 -22.49
C ASN A 686 -22.40 -23.23 -22.32
N GLU A 687 -21.85 -23.33 -21.11
CA GLU A 687 -20.64 -24.14 -20.83
C GLU A 687 -20.99 -25.49 -20.17
N TYR A 688 -22.13 -25.57 -19.47
CA TYR A 688 -22.56 -26.75 -18.72
C TYR A 688 -24.04 -26.63 -18.34
N THR A 689 -24.79 -27.74 -18.23
CA THR A 689 -26.21 -27.75 -17.79
C THR A 689 -26.36 -27.00 -16.46
N ASN A 690 -27.19 -25.98 -16.42
CA ASN A 690 -27.43 -25.20 -15.24
C ASN A 690 -28.37 -25.91 -14.27
N HIS A 691 -27.83 -26.50 -13.21
CA HIS A 691 -28.59 -27.18 -12.15
C HIS A 691 -29.07 -26.24 -11.02
N PHE A 692 -28.86 -24.92 -11.13
CA PHE A 692 -29.07 -23.95 -10.05
C PHE A 692 -30.24 -23.00 -10.30
N ILE A 693 -31.22 -23.38 -11.15
CA ILE A 693 -32.47 -22.64 -11.33
C ILE A 693 -33.47 -23.12 -10.28
N PRO A 694 -33.89 -22.31 -9.28
CA PRO A 694 -34.77 -22.73 -8.19
C PRO A 694 -36.26 -22.46 -8.50
N PHE A 695 -36.58 -22.15 -9.74
CA PHE A 695 -37.95 -21.78 -10.18
C PHE A 695 -38.43 -22.72 -11.28
N THR A 696 -39.74 -23.00 -11.26
CA THR A 696 -40.38 -23.72 -12.37
C THR A 696 -40.55 -22.82 -13.60
N PRO A 697 -40.72 -23.40 -14.81
CA PRO A 697 -41.02 -22.61 -16.01
C PRO A 697 -42.22 -21.68 -15.84
N GLU A 698 -43.31 -22.19 -15.23
CA GLU A 698 -44.55 -21.42 -15.00
C GLU A 698 -44.28 -20.23 -14.08
N GLN A 699 -43.46 -20.41 -13.03
CA GLN A 699 -43.11 -19.32 -12.13
C GLN A 699 -42.34 -18.24 -12.86
N MET A 700 -41.44 -18.60 -13.78
CA MET A 700 -40.64 -17.66 -14.56
C MET A 700 -41.43 -17.04 -15.74
N GLY A 701 -42.61 -17.56 -16.06
CA GLY A 701 -43.45 -17.09 -17.17
C GLY A 701 -42.97 -17.58 -18.54
N ILE A 702 -42.35 -18.74 -18.62
CA ILE A 702 -41.89 -19.36 -19.88
C ILE A 702 -42.70 -20.59 -20.24
N ASN A 703 -42.92 -20.79 -21.54
CA ASN A 703 -43.68 -21.92 -22.10
C ASN A 703 -42.79 -23.09 -22.56
N LYS A 704 -41.50 -23.06 -22.23
CA LYS A 704 -40.55 -24.12 -22.59
C LYS A 704 -39.97 -24.73 -21.33
N ASP A 705 -39.70 -26.02 -21.35
CA ASP A 705 -39.03 -26.69 -20.24
C ASP A 705 -37.58 -26.25 -20.09
N ILE A 706 -37.08 -26.32 -18.86
CA ILE A 706 -35.66 -26.13 -18.50
C ILE A 706 -34.92 -27.48 -18.52
N GLU A 707 -33.64 -27.49 -18.89
CA GLU A 707 -32.87 -28.72 -18.99
C GLU A 707 -32.71 -29.45 -17.66
N SER A 708 -32.76 -28.75 -16.54
CA SER A 708 -32.58 -29.34 -15.23
C SER A 708 -33.59 -28.77 -14.22
N ARG A 709 -34.38 -29.62 -13.64
CA ARG A 709 -35.25 -29.34 -12.49
C ARG A 709 -34.59 -29.60 -11.15
N PHE A 710 -33.32 -29.99 -11.15
CA PHE A 710 -32.61 -30.43 -9.94
C PHE A 710 -32.84 -29.50 -8.75
N MET A 711 -32.63 -28.18 -8.89
CA MET A 711 -32.75 -27.25 -7.76
C MET A 711 -34.17 -27.06 -7.28
N VAL A 712 -35.14 -27.08 -8.19
CA VAL A 712 -36.57 -27.02 -7.83
C VAL A 712 -36.94 -28.22 -6.97
N ASP A 713 -36.61 -29.43 -7.46
CA ASP A 713 -36.95 -30.68 -6.79
C ASP A 713 -36.17 -30.82 -5.47
N PHE A 714 -34.90 -30.48 -5.46
CA PHE A 714 -34.04 -30.49 -4.26
C PHE A 714 -34.62 -29.61 -3.15
N ILE A 715 -35.09 -28.38 -3.48
CA ILE A 715 -35.65 -27.45 -2.50
C ILE A 715 -36.99 -28.00 -1.94
N VAL A 716 -37.81 -28.60 -2.81
CA VAL A 716 -39.10 -29.21 -2.40
C VAL A 716 -38.88 -30.41 -1.48
N ASP A 717 -37.97 -31.31 -1.86
CA ASP A 717 -37.61 -32.51 -1.09
C ASP A 717 -36.93 -32.12 0.24
N PHE A 718 -36.09 -31.14 0.25
CA PHE A 718 -35.45 -30.63 1.49
C PHE A 718 -36.51 -30.11 2.47
N LYS A 719 -37.51 -29.30 1.99
CA LYS A 719 -38.62 -28.85 2.81
C LYS A 719 -39.43 -30.02 3.39
N LYS A 720 -39.74 -31.01 2.56
CA LYS A 720 -40.51 -32.18 2.97
C LYS A 720 -39.80 -33.04 3.98
N GLN A 721 -38.52 -33.33 3.76
CA GLN A 721 -37.67 -34.17 4.65
C GLN A 721 -37.51 -33.56 6.04
N HIS A 722 -37.50 -32.24 6.12
CA HIS A 722 -37.28 -31.51 7.37
C HIS A 722 -38.53 -30.84 7.95
N ASN A 723 -39.73 -31.21 7.46
CA ASN A 723 -41.04 -30.66 7.89
C ASN A 723 -41.06 -29.11 7.91
N MET A 724 -40.43 -28.48 6.93
CA MET A 724 -40.34 -27.04 6.85
C MET A 724 -41.53 -26.46 6.05
N GLN A 725 -42.36 -25.64 6.70
CA GLN A 725 -43.47 -24.99 6.01
C GLN A 725 -42.98 -23.78 5.19
N LYS A 726 -42.08 -22.97 5.75
CA LYS A 726 -41.55 -21.77 5.13
C LYS A 726 -40.03 -21.66 5.36
N PHE A 727 -39.34 -20.87 4.52
CA PHE A 727 -37.97 -20.45 4.76
C PHE A 727 -37.92 -19.29 5.76
N SER A 728 -36.74 -18.80 6.07
CA SER A 728 -36.61 -17.53 6.78
C SER A 728 -37.19 -16.39 5.92
N PRO A 729 -37.78 -15.34 6.53
CA PRO A 729 -38.30 -14.19 5.79
C PRO A 729 -37.28 -13.58 4.81
N GLU A 730 -35.98 -13.58 5.18
CA GLU A 730 -34.88 -13.06 4.36
C GLU A 730 -34.64 -13.95 3.13
N ALA A 731 -34.69 -15.27 3.29
CA ALA A 731 -34.55 -16.21 2.18
C ALA A 731 -35.73 -16.16 1.22
N GLU A 732 -36.97 -16.06 1.73
CA GLU A 732 -38.17 -15.84 0.90
C GLU A 732 -38.06 -14.53 0.11
N LEU A 733 -37.55 -13.46 0.75
CA LEU A 733 -37.36 -12.16 0.07
C LEU A 733 -36.35 -12.29 -1.06
N VAL A 734 -35.23 -13.02 -0.86
CA VAL A 734 -34.20 -13.25 -1.92
C VAL A 734 -34.84 -14.01 -3.09
N LEU A 735 -35.62 -15.06 -2.82
CA LEU A 735 -36.33 -15.83 -3.86
C LEU A 735 -37.34 -14.97 -4.62
N GLU A 736 -38.14 -14.15 -3.93
CA GLU A 736 -39.07 -13.21 -4.54
C GLU A 736 -38.38 -12.24 -5.50
N LYS A 737 -37.30 -11.56 -5.01
CA LYS A 737 -36.60 -10.57 -5.82
C LYS A 737 -35.86 -11.22 -6.99
N ALA A 738 -35.33 -12.41 -6.78
CA ALA A 738 -34.70 -13.18 -7.85
C ALA A 738 -35.74 -13.63 -8.91
N LEU A 739 -36.87 -14.09 -8.49
CA LEU A 739 -37.96 -14.48 -9.42
C LEU A 739 -38.44 -13.30 -10.29
N ASN A 740 -38.56 -12.10 -9.69
CA ASN A 740 -38.89 -10.89 -10.44
C ASN A 740 -37.85 -10.56 -11.50
N LEU A 741 -36.55 -10.76 -11.18
CA LEU A 741 -35.46 -10.59 -12.14
C LEU A 741 -35.53 -11.63 -13.27
N TYR A 742 -35.79 -12.91 -12.95
CA TYR A 742 -35.93 -13.98 -13.94
C TYR A 742 -37.13 -13.71 -14.88
N LYS A 743 -38.30 -13.34 -14.33
CA LYS A 743 -39.46 -12.95 -15.11
C LYS A 743 -39.18 -11.80 -16.06
N TYR A 744 -38.47 -10.78 -15.58
CA TYR A 744 -38.10 -9.63 -16.41
C TYR A 744 -37.13 -10.01 -17.52
N TYR A 745 -36.15 -10.88 -17.23
CA TYR A 745 -35.22 -11.40 -18.23
C TYR A 745 -35.98 -12.15 -19.34
N HIS A 746 -36.89 -13.04 -18.99
CA HIS A 746 -37.63 -13.84 -19.97
C HIS A 746 -38.67 -13.03 -20.80
N GLN A 747 -38.96 -11.80 -20.42
CA GLN A 747 -39.72 -10.84 -21.24
C GLN A 747 -38.88 -10.20 -22.36
N GLN A 748 -37.56 -10.39 -22.33
CA GLN A 748 -36.67 -9.81 -23.30
C GLN A 748 -36.52 -10.66 -24.55
N LYS A 749 -35.89 -10.11 -25.61
CA LYS A 749 -35.63 -10.83 -26.85
C LYS A 749 -34.38 -11.73 -26.70
N ASN A 750 -34.38 -12.88 -27.38
CA ASN A 750 -33.22 -13.78 -27.47
C ASN A 750 -32.73 -14.28 -26.11
N THR A 751 -33.63 -14.60 -25.19
CA THR A 751 -33.32 -15.15 -23.88
C THR A 751 -33.12 -16.66 -23.92
N ASP A 752 -32.21 -17.16 -23.09
CA ASP A 752 -31.99 -18.58 -22.88
C ASP A 752 -32.86 -19.09 -21.73
N THR A 753 -33.66 -20.15 -21.95
CA THR A 753 -34.52 -20.76 -20.92
C THR A 753 -33.74 -21.32 -19.74
N ASN A 754 -32.49 -21.71 -19.98
CA ASN A 754 -31.56 -22.30 -19.00
C ASN A 754 -30.63 -21.26 -18.35
N ALA A 755 -30.83 -19.97 -18.62
CA ALA A 755 -29.94 -18.90 -18.14
C ALA A 755 -29.72 -18.97 -16.64
N SER A 756 -28.48 -18.96 -16.25
CA SER A 756 -28.10 -18.83 -14.85
C SER A 756 -28.22 -17.37 -14.37
N PHE A 757 -28.13 -17.17 -13.06
CA PHE A 757 -28.02 -15.82 -12.51
C PHE A 757 -26.82 -15.03 -13.10
N TYR A 758 -25.73 -15.72 -13.43
CA TYR A 758 -24.59 -15.08 -14.10
C TYR A 758 -24.93 -14.68 -15.55
N ASP A 759 -25.61 -15.54 -16.30
CA ASP A 759 -26.01 -15.28 -17.69
C ASP A 759 -26.99 -14.09 -17.78
N ILE A 760 -27.98 -14.05 -16.88
CA ILE A 760 -28.94 -12.94 -16.78
C ILE A 760 -28.20 -11.62 -16.54
N ARG A 761 -27.26 -11.61 -15.61
CA ARG A 761 -26.41 -10.43 -15.36
C ARG A 761 -25.57 -10.06 -16.58
N GLY A 762 -25.00 -11.05 -17.24
CA GLY A 762 -24.21 -10.86 -18.46
C GLY A 762 -25.02 -10.27 -19.62
N TYR A 763 -26.28 -10.71 -19.76
CA TYR A 763 -27.20 -10.19 -20.77
C TYR A 763 -27.43 -8.68 -20.62
N PHE A 764 -27.75 -8.23 -19.42
CA PHE A 764 -28.07 -6.81 -19.18
C PHE A 764 -26.83 -5.92 -19.03
N GLN A 765 -25.78 -6.38 -18.37
CA GLN A 765 -24.59 -5.59 -18.08
C GLN A 765 -23.58 -5.60 -19.24
N GLY A 766 -23.58 -6.65 -20.07
CA GLY A 766 -22.59 -6.83 -21.12
C GLY A 766 -21.17 -7.08 -20.59
N PHE A 767 -20.23 -7.23 -21.52
CA PHE A 767 -18.83 -7.51 -21.20
C PHE A 767 -17.91 -6.54 -21.95
N LYS A 768 -16.87 -6.06 -21.25
CA LYS A 768 -15.77 -5.29 -21.82
C LYS A 768 -14.45 -5.98 -21.49
N ASN A 769 -13.66 -6.32 -22.51
CA ASN A 769 -12.38 -7.04 -22.35
C ASN A 769 -12.50 -8.34 -21.51
N GLY A 770 -13.57 -9.11 -21.73
CA GLY A 770 -13.84 -10.36 -21.01
C GLY A 770 -14.31 -10.21 -19.56
N LYS A 771 -14.51 -8.99 -19.08
CA LYS A 771 -15.07 -8.70 -17.75
C LYS A 771 -16.47 -8.15 -17.87
N MET A 772 -17.39 -8.64 -17.02
CA MET A 772 -18.76 -8.14 -16.94
C MET A 772 -18.75 -6.70 -16.43
N ASN A 773 -19.49 -5.81 -17.08
CA ASN A 773 -19.64 -4.43 -16.66
C ASN A 773 -20.35 -4.33 -15.30
N SER A 774 -20.13 -3.25 -14.56
CA SER A 774 -20.70 -3.05 -13.22
C SER A 774 -22.18 -2.63 -13.24
N LYS A 775 -22.61 -1.94 -14.29
CA LYS A 775 -23.96 -1.42 -14.48
C LYS A 775 -24.49 -1.77 -15.87
N SER A 776 -25.81 -1.74 -16.03
CA SER A 776 -26.54 -1.84 -17.29
C SER A 776 -27.08 -0.46 -17.68
N ASN A 777 -27.37 -0.27 -18.97
CA ASN A 777 -28.16 0.88 -19.44
C ASN A 777 -29.68 0.69 -19.19
N ASP A 778 -30.12 -0.50 -18.81
CA ASP A 778 -31.51 -0.82 -18.50
C ASP A 778 -31.83 -0.45 -17.05
N GLU A 779 -32.58 0.62 -16.85
CA GLU A 779 -32.95 1.13 -15.52
C GLU A 779 -33.78 0.15 -14.71
N LYS A 780 -34.71 -0.55 -15.37
CA LYS A 780 -35.58 -1.55 -14.69
C LYS A 780 -34.72 -2.71 -14.17
N TYR A 781 -33.80 -3.20 -14.96
CA TYR A 781 -32.83 -4.20 -14.50
C TYR A 781 -32.01 -3.66 -13.32
N ASN A 782 -31.48 -2.43 -13.41
CA ASN A 782 -30.67 -1.85 -12.33
C ASN A 782 -31.46 -1.76 -11.01
N ASN A 783 -32.76 -1.47 -11.06
CA ASN A 783 -33.63 -1.48 -9.88
C ASN A 783 -33.80 -2.90 -9.32
N LEU A 784 -34.18 -3.87 -10.18
CA LEU A 784 -34.38 -5.26 -9.76
C LEU A 784 -33.11 -5.90 -9.16
N ILE A 785 -31.96 -5.69 -9.78
CA ILE A 785 -30.70 -6.23 -9.27
C ILE A 785 -30.26 -5.54 -7.96
N SER A 786 -30.59 -4.26 -7.78
CA SER A 786 -30.35 -3.55 -6.52
C SER A 786 -31.22 -4.09 -5.39
N GLU A 787 -32.53 -4.32 -5.65
CA GLU A 787 -33.41 -4.93 -4.66
C GLU A 787 -32.94 -6.34 -4.26
N LEU A 788 -32.53 -7.15 -5.23
CA LEU A 788 -31.98 -8.48 -4.96
C LEU A 788 -30.70 -8.42 -4.12
N ARG A 789 -29.80 -7.47 -4.40
CA ARG A 789 -28.56 -7.27 -3.60
C ARG A 789 -28.89 -6.87 -2.16
N LEU A 790 -29.84 -5.98 -1.95
CA LEU A 790 -30.30 -5.61 -0.61
C LEU A 790 -30.92 -6.80 0.15
N ALA A 791 -31.71 -7.64 -0.54
CA ALA A 791 -32.23 -8.88 0.04
C ALA A 791 -31.11 -9.85 0.42
N GLN A 792 -30.09 -9.99 -0.43
CA GLN A 792 -28.89 -10.79 -0.16
C GLN A 792 -28.11 -10.28 1.07
N GLU A 793 -27.99 -8.96 1.23
CA GLU A 793 -27.34 -8.37 2.40
C GLU A 793 -28.14 -8.68 3.69
N LYS A 794 -29.47 -8.60 3.65
CA LYS A 794 -30.31 -8.99 4.78
C LYS A 794 -30.14 -10.48 5.13
N LEU A 795 -30.12 -11.35 4.12
CA LEU A 795 -29.87 -12.78 4.33
C LEU A 795 -28.48 -13.05 4.92
N ALA A 796 -27.45 -12.30 4.49
CA ALA A 796 -26.14 -12.37 5.09
C ALA A 796 -26.14 -12.02 6.59
N GLN A 797 -26.93 -11.01 7.01
CA GLN A 797 -27.05 -10.62 8.42
C GLN A 797 -27.64 -11.72 9.31
N VAL A 798 -28.46 -12.62 8.76
CA VAL A 798 -28.99 -13.79 9.47
C VAL A 798 -27.97 -14.92 9.51
N ILE A 799 -27.12 -15.06 8.48
CA ILE A 799 -26.06 -16.08 8.41
C ILE A 799 -24.90 -15.73 9.36
N ILE A 800 -24.51 -14.45 9.46
CA ILE A 800 -23.32 -14.01 10.21
C ILE A 800 -23.30 -14.46 11.68
N PRO A 801 -24.34 -14.29 12.49
CA PRO A 801 -24.34 -14.75 13.87
C PRO A 801 -24.10 -16.27 13.99
N LYS A 802 -24.63 -17.04 13.05
CA LYS A 802 -24.50 -18.50 12.99
C LYS A 802 -23.04 -18.94 12.68
N ILE A 803 -22.27 -18.11 11.99
CA ILE A 803 -20.85 -18.38 11.75
C ILE A 803 -20.08 -18.47 13.06
N TYR A 804 -20.34 -17.55 13.99
CA TYR A 804 -19.72 -17.52 15.30
C TYR A 804 -20.30 -18.62 16.21
N GLU A 805 -21.63 -18.78 16.24
CA GLU A 805 -22.32 -19.81 17.02
C GLU A 805 -21.80 -21.22 16.69
N TYR A 806 -21.56 -21.49 15.39
CA TYR A 806 -21.09 -22.81 14.96
C TYR A 806 -19.57 -22.91 14.94
N GLY A 807 -18.86 -21.84 15.29
CA GLY A 807 -17.42 -21.81 15.44
C GLY A 807 -16.65 -21.82 14.12
N PHE A 808 -17.25 -21.34 13.03
CA PHE A 808 -16.54 -21.09 11.76
C PHE A 808 -15.55 -19.94 11.88
N LEU A 809 -15.81 -18.99 12.77
CA LEU A 809 -14.90 -17.93 13.22
C LEU A 809 -15.00 -17.79 14.75
N GLU A 810 -14.00 -17.14 15.34
CA GLU A 810 -14.02 -16.72 16.75
C GLU A 810 -14.25 -15.21 16.86
N GLU A 811 -14.97 -14.80 17.93
CA GLU A 811 -15.25 -13.39 18.23
C GLU A 811 -14.02 -12.66 18.77
#